data_864382e54c75cad992e9a58b15282c73
#
_entry.id   864382e54c75cad992e9a58b15282c73
#
_cell.length_a   1.000
_cell.length_b   1.000
_cell.length_c   1.000
_cell.angle_alpha   90.00
_cell.angle_beta   90.00
_cell.angle_gamma   90.00
#
_symmetry.space_group_name_H-M   'P 1'
#
loop_
_entity.id
_entity.type
_entity.pdbx_description
1 polymer ?
#
loop_
_entity_poly.entity_id
_entity_poly.type
_entity_poly.pdbx_seq_one_letter_code
_entity_poly.pdbx_strand_id
1 'polypeptide(L)'
;MHTSNTNAYSLQEMLGFIKQGLPFNGELIGAGCYIKIDEYLPVVCTAIHAGHRLRSELHKQCLLNPDERFFEEDPFTEQMIASQPITLIGLDSRFEYDLNRPMALSTYYKSAWSRQVWQKALSAHQRQESHRKHAAFYTLYQALIGKLEALHGMVVVFDLHSYNYKRQKTDAPVFNIGTAQIDMERWGPVVKRFCTELEQITLPNMTTSAAINAVFEGRGYLISHTNAHFDRTLVLPTEVKKVFMEEESGTLFPLVLEALQTGLKQAFSQTGAYFQRRFNRQHHIGKADMLSSSIEPAVLHVDKALYKLAQKLETLKYVNPTNLSAEKKRFEAAPSRYQPDYRYRQLPLHANEFKSQLYRLPIEEIADPDMRQLYSDTLNSLSEQVDLLTSVGQESFLYHSLRHYGRPDSNAINNAQFLLYAKALADDEIEQYSAQQAKQLMQEAAEQWHMPCKVTTSTSLAAKAMVTSQPPTLLINGKARFSHAEVQRLIHHELGVHMATTLNARKQPLNLFRLGLPGAAATQEGLAILAEYKAGWMSHQRLKLLATRVLAVHSMLKEHNFYQTYQYLREELALHQESAWTTTMRVYRGGGFTKDHLYLSGFIHMRQLEQQRSLDNLLLGKCSHRYLDLLDELVARGWLAKPHYPLMDKHAESEPHLTYLIDSLKI
;
A
#
# COMPACT_ATOMS: atom_id res chain seq x y z
N MET A 1 -10.58 20.37 2.23
CA MET A 1 -11.48 20.81 3.32
C MET A 1 -10.78 20.54 4.65
N HIS A 2 -10.09 21.53 5.23
CA HIS A 2 -9.58 21.42 6.59
C HIS A 2 -10.75 21.64 7.55
N THR A 3 -11.35 20.55 8.03
CA THR A 3 -12.45 20.59 9.00
C THR A 3 -11.90 20.55 10.42
N SER A 4 -12.20 21.63 11.17
CA SER A 4 -12.56 21.64 12.59
C SER A 4 -11.69 20.89 13.61
N ASN A 5 -10.38 21.13 13.68
CA ASN A 5 -9.55 21.11 14.91
C ASN A 5 -8.08 21.41 14.56
N THR A 6 -7.83 22.33 13.63
CA THR A 6 -6.46 22.77 13.35
C THR A 6 -6.02 23.62 14.55
N ASN A 7 -4.95 23.18 15.21
CA ASN A 7 -4.33 23.98 16.27
C ASN A 7 -3.92 25.34 15.70
N ALA A 8 -4.03 26.37 16.50
CA ALA A 8 -3.58 27.71 16.14
C ALA A 8 -2.61 28.23 17.22
N TYR A 9 -1.47 28.74 16.79
CA TYR A 9 -0.40 29.18 17.66
C TYR A 9 0.08 30.59 17.29
N SER A 10 0.54 31.34 18.27
CA SER A 10 1.27 32.58 18.04
C SER A 10 2.67 32.31 17.44
N LEU A 11 3.26 33.31 16.80
CA LEU A 11 4.62 33.22 16.29
C LEU A 11 5.62 32.84 17.38
N GLN A 12 5.48 33.39 18.59
CA GLN A 12 6.38 33.11 19.70
C GLN A 12 6.30 31.65 20.17
N GLU A 13 5.11 31.05 20.21
CA GLU A 13 4.92 29.65 20.55
C GLU A 13 5.57 28.75 19.49
N MET A 14 5.31 28.98 18.19
CA MET A 14 5.93 28.21 17.12
C MET A 14 7.46 28.31 17.11
N LEU A 15 8.00 29.51 17.31
CA LEU A 15 9.46 29.72 17.47
C LEU A 15 10.01 28.95 18.67
N GLY A 16 9.23 28.91 19.77
CA GLY A 16 9.55 28.13 20.96
C GLY A 16 9.61 26.63 20.67
N PHE A 17 8.64 26.08 19.97
CA PHE A 17 8.62 24.66 19.56
C PHE A 17 9.80 24.32 18.65
N ILE A 18 10.08 25.14 17.64
CA ILE A 18 11.23 24.94 16.74
C ILE A 18 12.54 24.97 17.53
N LYS A 19 12.72 25.95 18.42
CA LYS A 19 13.93 26.04 19.25
C LYS A 19 14.15 24.79 20.09
N GLN A 20 13.09 24.26 20.69
CA GLN A 20 13.10 23.04 21.51
C GLN A 20 13.20 21.75 20.68
N GLY A 21 12.90 21.78 19.38
CA GLY A 21 12.84 20.60 18.51
C GLY A 21 11.60 19.75 18.76
N LEU A 22 10.49 20.36 19.17
CA LEU A 22 9.23 19.67 19.41
C LEU A 22 8.42 19.53 18.13
N PRO A 23 7.91 18.33 17.78
CA PRO A 23 6.95 18.14 16.69
C PRO A 23 5.67 18.93 16.98
N PHE A 24 5.12 19.57 15.95
CA PHE A 24 3.82 20.26 16.05
C PHE A 24 3.24 20.50 14.66
N ASN A 25 1.93 20.73 14.61
CA ASN A 25 1.24 21.20 13.43
C ASN A 25 0.19 22.25 13.80
N GLY A 26 0.04 23.25 12.97
CA GLY A 26 -0.96 24.29 13.22
C GLY A 26 -0.85 25.51 12.33
N GLU A 27 -1.88 26.35 12.41
CA GLU A 27 -1.93 27.63 11.73
C GLU A 27 -1.28 28.73 12.58
N LEU A 28 -0.49 29.59 11.95
CA LEU A 28 0.08 30.77 12.58
C LEU A 28 -1.00 31.87 12.70
N ILE A 29 -1.39 32.19 13.92
CA ILE A 29 -2.42 33.18 14.23
C ILE A 29 -2.11 34.52 13.54
N GLY A 30 -3.03 34.98 12.73
CA GLY A 30 -2.97 36.29 12.09
C GLY A 30 -1.93 36.40 10.95
N ALA A 31 -1.43 35.30 10.41
CA ALA A 31 -0.46 35.32 9.32
C ALA A 31 -0.76 34.39 8.15
N GLY A 32 -1.92 33.73 8.11
CA GLY A 32 -2.36 32.91 6.96
C GLY A 32 -1.31 31.90 6.49
N CYS A 33 -0.68 31.21 7.43
CA CYS A 33 0.36 30.23 7.19
C CYS A 33 0.11 29.01 8.06
N TYR A 34 0.27 27.81 7.48
CA TYR A 34 0.22 26.55 8.18
C TYR A 34 1.58 25.87 8.13
N ILE A 35 2.01 25.31 9.25
CA ILE A 35 3.23 24.52 9.35
C ILE A 35 2.92 23.15 9.95
N LYS A 36 3.55 22.10 9.41
CA LYS A 36 3.59 20.77 9.98
C LYS A 36 5.04 20.35 10.14
N ILE A 37 5.41 19.88 11.33
CA ILE A 37 6.70 19.26 11.63
C ILE A 37 6.40 17.97 12.40
N ASP A 38 6.40 16.84 11.70
CA ASP A 38 6.26 15.52 12.32
C ASP A 38 7.59 15.07 12.94
N GLU A 39 8.69 15.39 12.23
CA GLU A 39 10.04 15.05 12.61
C GLU A 39 11.01 16.06 11.97
N TYR A 40 12.07 16.46 12.70
CA TYR A 40 13.06 17.40 12.18
C TYR A 40 14.04 16.69 11.25
N LEU A 41 13.64 16.51 9.99
CA LEU A 41 14.45 15.91 8.93
C LEU A 41 15.03 17.00 8.00
N PRO A 42 16.13 16.74 7.29
CA PRO A 42 16.81 17.73 6.44
C PRO A 42 16.10 18.00 5.10
N VAL A 43 14.80 17.78 5.04
CA VAL A 43 13.94 17.96 3.86
C VAL A 43 12.73 18.79 4.27
N VAL A 44 12.49 19.89 3.55
CA VAL A 44 11.34 20.78 3.74
C VAL A 44 10.59 20.88 2.43
N CYS A 45 9.26 20.82 2.46
CA CYS A 45 8.41 21.09 1.30
C CYS A 45 7.57 22.34 1.55
N THR A 46 7.52 23.24 0.57
CA THR A 46 6.73 24.47 0.65
C THR A 46 5.68 24.51 -0.47
N ALA A 47 4.50 25.06 -0.17
CA ALA A 47 3.43 25.37 -1.11
C ALA A 47 2.88 26.77 -0.79
N ILE A 48 3.68 27.78 -1.12
CA ILE A 48 3.45 29.15 -0.65
C ILE A 48 2.32 29.87 -1.35
N HIS A 49 1.82 29.36 -2.46
CA HIS A 49 0.70 29.93 -3.24
C HIS A 49 -0.54 29.04 -3.28
N ALA A 50 -0.61 28.00 -2.44
CA ALA A 50 -1.76 27.09 -2.38
C ALA A 50 -3.05 27.75 -1.87
N GLY A 51 -2.91 28.81 -1.09
CA GLY A 51 -4.02 29.46 -0.39
C GLY A 51 -4.84 30.43 -1.25
N HIS A 52 -6.08 30.62 -0.86
CA HIS A 52 -7.07 31.50 -1.53
C HIS A 52 -7.83 32.39 -0.54
N ARG A 53 -7.44 32.38 0.73
CA ARG A 53 -8.08 33.26 1.72
C ARG A 53 -7.71 34.70 1.43
N LEU A 54 -8.74 35.57 1.53
CA LEU A 54 -8.57 37.00 1.38
C LEU A 54 -9.30 37.67 2.54
N ARG A 55 -8.65 38.56 3.29
CA ARG A 55 -9.31 39.21 4.42
C ARG A 55 -10.49 40.08 3.98
N SER A 56 -11.51 40.17 4.80
CA SER A 56 -12.84 40.76 4.45
C SER A 56 -12.76 42.19 3.91
N GLU A 57 -11.84 43.01 4.38
CA GLU A 57 -11.65 44.39 3.92
C GLU A 57 -11.08 44.46 2.49
N LEU A 58 -10.30 43.46 2.07
CA LEU A 58 -9.76 43.38 0.72
C LEU A 58 -10.78 42.78 -0.27
N HIS A 59 -11.62 41.87 0.18
CA HIS A 59 -12.73 41.35 -0.62
C HIS A 59 -13.56 42.43 -1.28
N LYS A 60 -13.86 43.52 -0.54
CA LYS A 60 -14.69 44.63 -1.05
C LYS A 60 -13.99 45.47 -2.13
N GLN A 61 -12.68 45.37 -2.27
CA GLN A 61 -11.88 46.14 -3.21
C GLN A 61 -11.31 45.26 -4.31
N CYS A 62 -11.36 43.94 -4.18
CA CYS A 62 -10.89 43.02 -5.19
C CYS A 62 -11.87 42.94 -6.36
N LEU A 63 -11.37 43.18 -7.56
CA LEU A 63 -12.14 43.11 -8.81
C LEU A 63 -12.17 41.69 -9.41
N LEU A 64 -11.23 40.84 -8.97
CA LEU A 64 -11.20 39.46 -9.39
C LEU A 64 -12.18 38.63 -8.55
N ASN A 65 -13.02 37.87 -9.24
CA ASN A 65 -13.88 36.88 -8.58
C ASN A 65 -13.06 35.70 -8.02
N PRO A 66 -13.63 34.82 -7.21
CA PRO A 66 -12.91 33.67 -6.63
C PRO A 66 -12.27 32.77 -7.70
N ASP A 67 -12.94 32.48 -8.80
CA ASP A 67 -12.46 31.57 -9.85
C ASP A 67 -11.27 32.19 -10.60
N GLU A 68 -11.31 33.50 -10.87
CA GLU A 68 -10.20 34.23 -11.48
C GLU A 68 -8.96 34.26 -10.60
N ARG A 69 -9.13 34.33 -9.26
CA ARG A 69 -8.00 34.22 -8.32
C ARG A 69 -7.47 32.81 -8.29
N PHE A 70 -8.36 31.81 -8.16
CA PHE A 70 -8.02 30.39 -8.13
C PHE A 70 -7.24 29.94 -9.37
N PHE A 71 -7.56 30.53 -10.53
CA PHE A 71 -6.80 30.28 -11.77
C PHE A 71 -5.33 30.70 -11.67
N GLU A 72 -5.02 31.80 -11.00
CA GLU A 72 -3.64 32.34 -10.85
C GLU A 72 -2.92 31.84 -9.59
N GLU A 73 -3.66 31.27 -8.64
CA GLU A 73 -3.11 30.60 -7.46
C GLU A 73 -2.64 29.18 -7.82
N ASP A 74 -1.98 28.49 -6.89
CA ASP A 74 -1.46 27.13 -7.08
C ASP A 74 -2.26 26.11 -6.26
N PRO A 75 -3.58 25.93 -6.54
CA PRO A 75 -4.44 25.07 -5.77
C PRO A 75 -3.94 23.62 -5.80
N PHE A 76 -4.23 22.87 -4.74
CA PHE A 76 -3.88 21.46 -4.53
C PHE A 76 -2.38 21.16 -4.36
N THR A 77 -1.49 22.15 -4.48
CA THR A 77 -0.04 21.94 -4.22
C THR A 77 0.22 21.57 -2.77
N GLU A 78 -0.60 22.04 -1.83
CA GLU A 78 -0.56 21.63 -0.41
C GLU A 78 -0.85 20.13 -0.22
N GLN A 79 -1.73 19.56 -1.05
CA GLN A 79 -2.05 18.13 -0.99
C GLN A 79 -0.92 17.27 -1.60
N MET A 80 -0.21 17.80 -2.59
CA MET A 80 0.92 17.10 -3.21
C MET A 80 2.11 16.94 -2.25
N ILE A 81 2.25 17.83 -1.27
CA ILE A 81 3.34 17.77 -0.27
C ILE A 81 2.89 17.23 1.09
N ALA A 82 1.60 16.93 1.29
CA ALA A 82 1.00 16.63 2.61
C ALA A 82 1.66 15.44 3.33
N SER A 83 2.20 14.47 2.60
CA SER A 83 2.88 13.29 3.16
C SER A 83 4.30 13.57 3.68
N GLN A 84 4.86 14.74 3.40
CA GLN A 84 6.23 15.07 3.79
C GLN A 84 6.33 15.40 5.28
N PRO A 85 7.46 15.08 5.95
CA PRO A 85 7.62 15.29 7.40
C PRO A 85 7.56 16.76 7.81
N ILE A 86 8.04 17.67 6.97
CA ILE A 86 8.01 19.10 7.21
C ILE A 86 7.36 19.81 6.03
N THR A 87 6.23 20.46 6.27
CA THR A 87 5.54 21.26 5.25
C THR A 87 5.25 22.67 5.76
N LEU A 88 5.38 23.66 4.87
CA LEU A 88 5.06 25.06 5.12
C LEU A 88 4.16 25.57 3.99
N ILE A 89 2.93 25.95 4.32
CA ILE A 89 1.86 26.23 3.36
C ILE A 89 1.35 27.67 3.55
N GLY A 90 1.30 28.44 2.46
CA GLY A 90 0.57 29.70 2.44
C GLY A 90 -0.93 29.42 2.33
N LEU A 91 -1.73 29.93 3.25
CA LEU A 91 -3.18 29.77 3.28
C LEU A 91 -3.91 30.97 2.69
N ASP A 92 -3.26 32.13 2.72
CA ASP A 92 -3.81 33.35 2.14
C ASP A 92 -3.51 33.43 0.64
N SER A 93 -4.41 34.05 -0.09
CA SER A 93 -4.25 34.32 -1.52
C SER A 93 -3.00 35.15 -1.79
N ARG A 94 -2.24 34.81 -2.84
CA ARG A 94 -1.11 35.61 -3.33
C ARG A 94 -1.49 37.04 -3.67
N PHE A 95 -2.77 37.29 -3.88
CA PHE A 95 -3.29 38.66 -4.10
C PHE A 95 -3.34 39.49 -2.83
N GLU A 96 -3.42 38.87 -1.64
CA GLU A 96 -3.33 39.57 -0.38
C GLU A 96 -1.88 40.02 -0.10
N TYR A 97 -0.94 39.09 -0.26
CA TYR A 97 0.52 39.30 -0.28
C TYR A 97 1.19 38.10 -0.95
N ASP A 98 2.08 38.41 -1.88
CA ASP A 98 2.80 37.39 -2.62
C ASP A 98 4.08 36.99 -1.88
N LEU A 99 4.10 35.79 -1.32
CA LEU A 99 5.27 35.25 -0.60
C LEU A 99 6.48 35.02 -1.51
N ASN A 100 6.28 34.92 -2.83
CA ASN A 100 7.37 34.76 -3.79
C ASN A 100 7.92 36.10 -4.32
N ARG A 101 7.64 37.20 -3.60
CA ARG A 101 8.17 38.55 -3.86
C ARG A 101 8.78 39.13 -2.59
N PRO A 102 9.79 40.01 -2.70
CA PRO A 102 10.28 40.77 -1.56
C PRO A 102 9.14 41.55 -0.89
N MET A 103 9.20 41.72 0.44
CA MET A 103 8.13 42.35 1.21
C MET A 103 7.62 43.66 0.62
N ALA A 104 8.52 44.55 0.16
CA ALA A 104 8.14 45.82 -0.47
C ALA A 104 7.32 45.70 -1.76
N LEU A 105 7.44 44.56 -2.45
CA LEU A 105 6.76 44.23 -3.72
C LEU A 105 5.71 43.15 -3.55
N SER A 106 5.44 42.66 -2.34
CA SER A 106 4.52 41.56 -2.07
C SER A 106 3.05 41.92 -2.28
N THR A 107 2.70 43.20 -2.28
CA THR A 107 1.34 43.67 -2.58
C THR A 107 1.27 44.28 -3.98
N TYR A 108 0.36 43.85 -4.79
CA TYR A 108 0.15 44.42 -6.16
C TYR A 108 -0.42 45.83 -6.04
N TYR A 109 0.07 46.75 -6.87
CA TYR A 109 -0.38 48.15 -6.83
C TYR A 109 -1.84 48.29 -7.27
N LYS A 110 -2.18 47.88 -8.48
CA LYS A 110 -3.55 47.83 -9.00
C LYS A 110 -3.79 46.62 -9.91
N SER A 111 -2.78 46.16 -10.62
CA SER A 111 -2.89 45.10 -11.60
C SER A 111 -1.81 44.04 -11.46
N ALA A 112 -2.11 42.83 -11.89
CA ALA A 112 -1.21 41.71 -12.05
C ALA A 112 -1.61 40.89 -13.27
N TRP A 113 -0.64 40.33 -14.00
CA TRP A 113 -0.85 39.51 -15.22
C TRP A 113 -1.82 40.14 -16.24
N SER A 114 -1.69 41.47 -16.48
CA SER A 114 -2.54 42.25 -17.37
C SER A 114 -4.01 42.36 -16.94
N ARG A 115 -4.35 41.95 -15.70
CA ARG A 115 -5.70 42.09 -15.11
C ARG A 115 -5.68 43.13 -13.99
N GLN A 116 -6.76 43.90 -13.89
CA GLN A 116 -6.96 44.81 -12.77
C GLN A 116 -7.38 44.00 -11.52
N VAL A 117 -6.61 44.06 -10.47
CA VAL A 117 -6.81 43.33 -9.20
C VAL A 117 -7.64 44.16 -8.22
N TRP A 118 -7.27 45.43 -8.06
CA TRP A 118 -7.86 46.32 -7.06
C TRP A 118 -8.62 47.47 -7.72
N GLN A 119 -9.81 47.76 -7.19
CA GLN A 119 -10.60 48.92 -7.60
C GLN A 119 -9.80 50.24 -7.39
N LYS A 120 -9.08 50.34 -6.29
CA LYS A 120 -8.14 51.41 -5.95
C LYS A 120 -6.88 50.79 -5.28
N ALA A 121 -5.78 51.51 -5.34
CA ALA A 121 -4.56 51.10 -4.64
C ALA A 121 -4.83 50.87 -3.15
N LEU A 122 -4.22 49.83 -2.57
CA LEU A 122 -4.33 49.50 -1.16
C LEU A 122 -3.83 50.65 -0.29
N SER A 123 -4.55 50.95 0.80
CA SER A 123 -4.13 51.96 1.77
C SER A 123 -2.81 51.58 2.45
N ALA A 124 -2.13 52.51 3.10
CA ALA A 124 -0.91 52.25 3.87
C ALA A 124 -1.15 51.21 4.97
N HIS A 125 -2.28 51.30 5.66
CA HIS A 125 -2.68 50.33 6.70
C HIS A 125 -2.88 48.94 6.12
N GLN A 126 -3.59 48.79 5.01
CA GLN A 126 -3.82 47.51 4.36
C GLN A 126 -2.50 46.86 3.88
N ARG A 127 -1.58 47.64 3.33
CA ARG A 127 -0.26 47.15 2.96
C ARG A 127 0.56 46.74 4.17
N GLN A 128 0.53 47.53 5.25
CA GLN A 128 1.25 47.22 6.49
C GLN A 128 0.79 45.86 7.09
N GLU A 129 -0.51 45.60 7.11
CA GLU A 129 -1.02 44.29 7.57
C GLU A 129 -0.56 43.14 6.67
N SER A 130 -0.58 43.28 5.35
CA SER A 130 -0.02 42.29 4.42
C SER A 130 1.49 42.09 4.64
N HIS A 131 2.25 43.17 4.83
CA HIS A 131 3.68 43.10 5.11
C HIS A 131 3.96 42.41 6.46
N ARG A 132 3.13 42.64 7.49
CA ARG A 132 3.27 41.96 8.78
C ARG A 132 3.12 40.45 8.65
N LYS A 133 2.13 39.99 7.89
CA LYS A 133 1.91 38.56 7.61
C LYS A 133 3.10 37.96 6.84
N HIS A 134 3.55 38.66 5.79
CA HIS A 134 4.73 38.26 5.01
C HIS A 134 5.99 38.13 5.89
N ALA A 135 6.24 39.12 6.76
CA ALA A 135 7.38 39.09 7.69
C ALA A 135 7.29 37.93 8.68
N ALA A 136 6.09 37.63 9.20
CA ALA A 136 5.88 36.52 10.13
C ALA A 136 6.17 35.17 9.49
N PHE A 137 5.76 34.96 8.22
CA PHE A 137 6.10 33.75 7.45
C PHE A 137 7.62 33.58 7.34
N TYR A 138 8.34 34.61 6.89
CA TYR A 138 9.79 34.52 6.71
C TYR A 138 10.56 34.41 8.01
N THR A 139 10.05 34.97 9.11
CA THR A 139 10.63 34.76 10.45
C THR A 139 10.52 33.29 10.88
N LEU A 140 9.35 32.68 10.66
CA LEU A 140 9.13 31.26 10.95
C LEU A 140 9.99 30.36 10.05
N TYR A 141 10.06 30.64 8.76
CA TYR A 141 10.89 29.94 7.78
C TYR A 141 12.39 29.99 8.16
N GLN A 142 12.91 31.17 8.48
CA GLN A 142 14.30 31.34 8.90
C GLN A 142 14.63 30.52 10.17
N ALA A 143 13.74 30.56 11.16
CA ALA A 143 13.92 29.79 12.39
C ALA A 143 13.96 28.28 12.10
N LEU A 144 13.09 27.80 11.22
CA LEU A 144 13.06 26.40 10.80
C LEU A 144 14.34 25.99 10.08
N ILE A 145 14.72 26.71 9.03
CA ILE A 145 15.93 26.38 8.26
C ILE A 145 17.18 26.45 9.12
N GLY A 146 17.32 27.48 9.93
CA GLY A 146 18.45 27.62 10.86
C GLY A 146 18.53 26.45 11.85
N LYS A 147 17.40 25.97 12.37
CA LYS A 147 17.34 24.79 13.23
C LYS A 147 17.79 23.53 12.49
N LEU A 148 17.32 23.32 11.26
CA LEU A 148 17.66 22.15 10.45
C LEU A 148 19.12 22.14 10.02
N GLU A 149 19.69 23.29 9.61
CA GLU A 149 21.12 23.39 9.33
C GLU A 149 21.99 23.10 10.57
N ALA A 150 21.54 23.52 11.74
CA ALA A 150 22.24 23.22 13.00
C ALA A 150 22.20 21.71 13.34
N LEU A 151 21.11 21.03 13.03
CA LEU A 151 20.94 19.59 13.30
C LEU A 151 21.64 18.70 12.26
N HIS A 152 21.53 19.05 10.97
CA HIS A 152 21.88 18.16 9.87
C HIS A 152 23.04 18.66 9.01
N GLY A 153 23.49 19.89 9.20
CA GLY A 153 24.53 20.51 8.38
C GLY A 153 24.01 21.02 7.02
N MET A 154 23.35 20.19 6.24
CA MET A 154 22.84 20.52 4.91
C MET A 154 21.34 20.25 4.83
N VAL A 155 20.58 21.13 4.15
CA VAL A 155 19.12 21.08 4.02
C VAL A 155 18.71 21.23 2.56
N VAL A 156 17.66 20.52 2.14
CA VAL A 156 17.02 20.72 0.84
C VAL A 156 15.56 21.16 1.03
N VAL A 157 15.17 22.18 0.29
CA VAL A 157 13.80 22.72 0.26
C VAL A 157 13.23 22.49 -1.14
N PHE A 158 12.13 21.79 -1.22
CA PHE A 158 11.33 21.65 -2.44
C PHE A 158 10.22 22.71 -2.40
N ASP A 159 10.34 23.74 -3.23
CA ASP A 159 9.38 24.84 -3.32
C ASP A 159 8.42 24.58 -4.47
N LEU A 160 7.23 24.04 -4.14
CA LEU A 160 6.28 23.54 -5.13
C LEU A 160 5.26 24.60 -5.53
N HIS A 161 5.18 24.82 -6.82
CA HIS A 161 4.24 25.69 -7.52
C HIS A 161 3.49 24.93 -8.60
N SER A 162 2.50 25.60 -9.21
CA SER A 162 1.84 25.09 -10.41
C SER A 162 1.66 26.18 -11.45
N TYR A 163 1.53 25.81 -12.71
CA TYR A 163 1.39 26.77 -13.78
C TYR A 163 0.33 26.42 -14.81
N ASN A 164 -0.28 27.48 -15.38
CA ASN A 164 -1.27 27.41 -16.43
C ASN A 164 -0.56 27.21 -17.79
N TYR A 165 -0.81 26.08 -18.44
CA TYR A 165 -0.09 25.68 -19.65
C TYR A 165 -0.76 26.14 -20.96
N LYS A 166 -2.06 26.42 -20.96
CA LYS A 166 -2.77 26.94 -22.15
C LYS A 166 -2.23 28.28 -22.64
N ARG A 167 -1.55 28.99 -21.75
CA ARG A 167 -0.86 30.27 -22.11
C ARG A 167 0.48 30.06 -22.80
N GLN A 168 1.05 28.86 -22.76
CA GLN A 168 2.35 28.56 -23.32
C GLN A 168 2.24 28.37 -24.85
N LYS A 169 3.23 28.86 -25.58
CA LYS A 169 3.25 28.79 -27.07
C LYS A 169 3.76 27.43 -27.58
N THR A 170 4.41 26.66 -26.73
CA THR A 170 5.03 25.37 -27.05
C THR A 170 4.49 24.31 -26.11
N ASP A 171 4.69 23.04 -26.44
CA ASP A 171 4.37 21.94 -25.52
C ASP A 171 5.27 22.05 -24.28
N ALA A 172 4.65 22.42 -23.17
CA ALA A 172 5.34 22.67 -21.92
C ALA A 172 5.48 21.38 -21.11
N PRO A 173 6.62 21.15 -20.42
CA PRO A 173 6.86 19.94 -19.64
C PRO A 173 5.89 19.83 -18.46
N VAL A 174 5.62 18.59 -17.99
CA VAL A 174 4.81 18.37 -16.78
C VAL A 174 5.48 19.01 -15.56
N PHE A 175 6.80 18.91 -15.47
CA PHE A 175 7.58 19.53 -14.40
C PHE A 175 8.65 20.47 -14.98
N ASN A 176 8.75 21.66 -14.39
CA ASN A 176 9.81 22.61 -14.71
C ASN A 176 10.59 22.95 -13.45
N ILE A 177 11.91 22.81 -13.48
CA ILE A 177 12.80 23.19 -12.37
C ILE A 177 13.51 24.49 -12.76
N GLY A 178 13.33 25.53 -11.94
CA GLY A 178 14.01 26.82 -12.15
C GLY A 178 15.39 26.84 -11.50
N THR A 179 16.44 27.25 -12.24
CA THR A 179 17.83 27.19 -11.73
C THR A 179 18.59 28.49 -11.81
N ALA A 180 17.97 29.61 -12.22
CA ALA A 180 18.67 30.89 -12.40
C ALA A 180 19.36 31.43 -11.12
N GLN A 181 18.92 31.01 -9.94
CA GLN A 181 19.49 31.39 -8.65
C GLN A 181 20.16 30.21 -7.91
N ILE A 182 20.36 29.07 -8.59
CA ILE A 182 21.05 27.90 -8.05
C ILE A 182 22.51 27.91 -8.51
N ASP A 183 23.42 27.73 -7.57
CA ASP A 183 24.82 27.43 -7.88
C ASP A 183 24.93 26.04 -8.53
N MET A 184 24.89 25.99 -9.84
CA MET A 184 24.90 24.76 -10.63
C MET A 184 26.25 24.04 -10.62
N GLU A 185 27.34 24.70 -10.27
CA GLU A 185 28.62 24.04 -10.07
C GLU A 185 28.57 23.14 -8.82
N ARG A 186 28.01 23.68 -7.74
CA ARG A 186 27.82 22.98 -6.46
C ARG A 186 26.65 21.98 -6.49
N TRP A 187 25.47 22.43 -6.90
CA TRP A 187 24.22 21.72 -6.73
C TRP A 187 23.70 21.02 -8.00
N GLY A 188 24.33 21.22 -9.15
CA GLY A 188 23.89 20.68 -10.45
C GLY A 188 23.61 19.17 -10.45
N PRO A 189 24.43 18.32 -9.80
CA PRO A 189 24.14 16.89 -9.72
C PRO A 189 22.81 16.56 -8.99
N VAL A 190 22.41 17.37 -7.99
CA VAL A 190 21.14 17.19 -7.29
C VAL A 190 19.96 17.61 -8.17
N VAL A 191 20.11 18.75 -8.86
CA VAL A 191 19.09 19.23 -9.83
C VAL A 191 18.84 18.17 -10.92
N LYS A 192 19.91 17.61 -11.48
CA LYS A 192 19.80 16.54 -12.50
C LYS A 192 19.15 15.28 -11.93
N ARG A 193 19.53 14.86 -10.72
CA ARG A 193 18.91 13.73 -10.05
C ARG A 193 17.43 13.96 -9.85
N PHE A 194 17.04 15.12 -9.35
CA PHE A 194 15.64 15.48 -9.14
C PHE A 194 14.83 15.50 -10.44
N CYS A 195 15.41 16.06 -11.51
CA CYS A 195 14.78 16.00 -12.83
C CYS A 195 14.49 14.57 -13.28
N THR A 196 15.47 13.66 -13.10
CA THR A 196 15.30 12.23 -13.42
C THR A 196 14.21 11.57 -12.57
N GLU A 197 14.13 11.87 -11.27
CA GLU A 197 13.07 11.32 -10.40
C GLU A 197 11.67 11.82 -10.81
N LEU A 198 11.57 13.09 -11.23
CA LEU A 198 10.30 13.65 -11.72
C LEU A 198 9.86 13.00 -13.05
N GLU A 199 10.79 12.69 -13.95
CA GLU A 199 10.50 12.00 -15.22
C GLU A 199 9.97 10.58 -15.02
N GLN A 200 10.33 9.93 -13.90
CA GLN A 200 9.87 8.58 -13.58
C GLN A 200 8.44 8.53 -13.03
N ILE A 201 7.84 9.66 -12.71
CA ILE A 201 6.46 9.72 -12.22
C ILE A 201 5.51 9.26 -13.32
N THR A 202 4.71 8.24 -13.04
CA THR A 202 3.72 7.73 -13.97
C THR A 202 2.38 8.43 -13.75
N LEU A 203 1.89 9.13 -14.76
CA LEU A 203 0.58 9.79 -14.74
C LEU A 203 -0.43 9.06 -15.62
N PRO A 204 -1.73 9.05 -15.26
CA PRO A 204 -2.77 8.44 -16.08
C PRO A 204 -2.87 9.12 -17.45
N ASN A 205 -2.86 8.31 -18.50
CA ASN A 205 -3.14 8.73 -19.90
C ASN A 205 -2.23 9.85 -20.46
N MET A 206 -1.04 10.05 -19.90
CA MET A 206 -0.08 11.01 -20.43
C MET A 206 1.37 10.59 -20.17
N THR A 207 2.27 11.08 -21.00
CA THR A 207 3.72 10.93 -20.79
C THR A 207 4.23 12.03 -19.88
N THR A 208 4.91 11.68 -18.82
CA THR A 208 5.54 12.64 -17.91
C THR A 208 6.84 13.15 -18.51
N SER A 209 7.08 14.45 -18.37
CA SER A 209 8.30 15.11 -18.81
C SER A 209 8.77 16.11 -17.75
N ALA A 210 10.07 16.22 -17.55
CA ALA A 210 10.68 17.22 -16.69
C ALA A 210 11.76 18.00 -17.46
N ALA A 211 11.84 19.29 -17.22
CA ALA A 211 12.84 20.13 -17.88
C ALA A 211 13.37 21.22 -16.94
N ILE A 212 14.56 21.70 -17.25
CA ILE A 212 15.22 22.79 -16.51
C ILE A 212 15.05 24.07 -17.30
N ASN A 213 14.51 25.13 -16.66
CA ASN A 213 14.35 26.48 -17.23
C ASN A 213 13.53 26.52 -18.55
N ALA A 214 12.61 25.59 -18.78
CA ALA A 214 11.84 25.55 -20.01
C ALA A 214 10.71 26.57 -20.05
N VAL A 215 10.07 26.83 -18.89
CA VAL A 215 8.95 27.76 -18.75
C VAL A 215 9.29 28.88 -17.75
N PHE A 216 9.84 28.50 -16.60
CA PHE A 216 10.24 29.41 -15.52
C PHE A 216 11.69 29.18 -15.14
N GLU A 217 12.41 30.29 -14.93
CA GLU A 217 13.84 30.24 -14.61
C GLU A 217 14.14 30.12 -13.10
N GLY A 218 13.13 30.23 -12.21
CA GLY A 218 13.32 30.15 -10.76
C GLY A 218 13.91 31.45 -10.17
N ARG A 219 13.29 32.59 -10.46
CA ARG A 219 13.69 33.91 -9.95
C ARG A 219 12.82 34.35 -8.77
N GLY A 220 12.26 33.41 -8.01
CA GLY A 220 11.39 33.69 -6.87
C GLY A 220 12.13 34.27 -5.64
N TYR A 221 11.35 34.84 -4.73
CA TYR A 221 11.91 35.43 -3.51
C TYR A 221 12.30 34.40 -2.47
N LEU A 222 11.60 33.26 -2.36
CA LEU A 222 11.94 32.23 -1.39
C LEU A 222 13.39 31.75 -1.58
N ILE A 223 13.80 31.44 -2.81
CA ILE A 223 15.17 31.04 -3.11
C ILE A 223 16.16 32.18 -2.89
N SER A 224 15.85 33.42 -3.32
CA SER A 224 16.77 34.53 -3.11
C SER A 224 16.94 34.88 -1.62
N HIS A 225 15.86 34.81 -0.84
CA HIS A 225 15.90 34.99 0.60
C HIS A 225 16.74 33.90 1.29
N THR A 226 16.56 32.65 0.88
CA THR A 226 17.33 31.52 1.43
C THR A 226 18.82 31.68 1.13
N ASN A 227 19.18 31.96 -0.13
CA ASN A 227 20.58 32.18 -0.53
C ASN A 227 21.25 33.35 0.19
N ALA A 228 20.46 34.37 0.59
CA ALA A 228 21.00 35.52 1.34
C ALA A 228 21.28 35.23 2.83
N HIS A 229 20.67 34.19 3.41
CA HIS A 229 20.73 33.91 4.84
C HIS A 229 21.35 32.53 5.17
N PHE A 230 21.44 31.61 4.22
CA PHE A 230 21.81 30.22 4.45
C PHE A 230 22.72 29.69 3.33
N ASP A 231 23.96 29.34 3.68
CA ASP A 231 24.96 28.82 2.71
C ASP A 231 24.84 27.31 2.48
N ARG A 232 24.14 26.59 3.36
CA ARG A 232 24.07 25.14 3.37
C ARG A 232 22.69 24.57 3.01
N THR A 233 21.81 25.43 2.52
CA THR A 233 20.47 25.08 2.11
C THR A 233 20.30 25.22 0.59
N LEU A 234 19.86 24.16 -0.06
CA LEU A 234 19.46 24.17 -1.48
C LEU A 234 17.94 24.33 -1.57
N VAL A 235 17.48 25.31 -2.32
CA VAL A 235 16.05 25.43 -2.73
C VAL A 235 15.91 24.96 -4.16
N LEU A 236 14.91 24.10 -4.42
CA LEU A 236 14.54 23.59 -5.73
C LEU A 236 13.14 24.12 -6.13
N PRO A 237 13.06 25.30 -6.77
CA PRO A 237 11.80 25.83 -7.28
C PRO A 237 11.26 24.89 -8.37
N THR A 238 10.06 24.37 -8.15
CA THR A 238 9.47 23.33 -8.99
C THR A 238 8.05 23.74 -9.39
N GLU A 239 7.79 23.78 -10.68
CA GLU A 239 6.50 24.15 -11.26
C GLU A 239 5.83 22.92 -11.87
N VAL A 240 4.64 22.58 -11.41
CA VAL A 240 3.82 21.49 -11.93
C VAL A 240 2.82 22.05 -12.92
N LYS A 241 2.82 21.51 -14.15
CA LYS A 241 1.77 21.80 -15.14
C LYS A 241 0.40 21.42 -14.57
N LYS A 242 -0.62 22.28 -14.63
CA LYS A 242 -1.96 22.02 -14.07
C LYS A 242 -2.72 20.91 -14.81
N VAL A 243 -2.07 19.75 -15.01
CA VAL A 243 -2.66 18.55 -15.62
C VAL A 243 -3.61 17.80 -14.69
N PHE A 244 -3.60 18.14 -13.41
CA PHE A 244 -4.44 17.57 -12.37
C PHE A 244 -5.82 18.22 -12.23
N MET A 245 -6.06 19.26 -13.03
CA MET A 245 -7.33 19.99 -13.04
C MET A 245 -7.59 20.59 -14.42
N GLU A 246 -8.84 20.91 -14.68
CA GLU A 246 -9.19 21.78 -15.80
C GLU A 246 -8.88 23.22 -15.38
N GLU A 247 -8.03 23.91 -16.15
CA GLU A 247 -7.47 25.22 -15.76
C GLU A 247 -8.54 26.30 -15.52
N GLU A 248 -9.57 26.37 -16.37
CA GLU A 248 -10.56 27.45 -16.35
C GLU A 248 -11.64 27.22 -15.29
N SER A 249 -12.14 25.99 -15.18
CA SER A 249 -13.21 25.64 -14.24
C SER A 249 -12.72 25.25 -12.85
N GLY A 250 -11.42 24.97 -12.70
CA GLY A 250 -10.87 24.44 -11.46
C GLY A 250 -11.29 23.01 -11.12
N THR A 251 -11.94 22.30 -12.07
CA THR A 251 -12.43 20.94 -11.85
C THR A 251 -11.27 19.98 -11.69
N LEU A 252 -11.15 19.35 -10.52
CA LEU A 252 -10.09 18.41 -10.17
C LEU A 252 -10.19 17.09 -10.95
N PHE A 253 -9.05 16.52 -11.32
CA PHE A 253 -8.89 15.15 -11.82
C PHE A 253 -8.26 14.28 -10.72
N PRO A 254 -9.05 13.62 -9.87
CA PRO A 254 -8.56 12.97 -8.64
C PRO A 254 -7.46 11.95 -8.90
N LEU A 255 -7.59 11.10 -9.92
CA LEU A 255 -6.59 10.07 -10.23
C LEU A 255 -5.23 10.66 -10.63
N VAL A 256 -5.22 11.83 -11.28
CA VAL A 256 -3.97 12.52 -11.65
C VAL A 256 -3.34 13.13 -10.40
N LEU A 257 -4.15 13.74 -9.52
CA LEU A 257 -3.65 14.28 -8.25
C LEU A 257 -3.06 13.17 -7.36
N GLU A 258 -3.72 12.04 -7.23
CA GLU A 258 -3.23 10.88 -6.48
C GLU A 258 -1.89 10.36 -7.04
N ALA A 259 -1.78 10.25 -8.36
CA ALA A 259 -0.54 9.85 -9.02
C ALA A 259 0.60 10.87 -8.79
N LEU A 260 0.29 12.18 -8.80
CA LEU A 260 1.24 13.23 -8.45
C LEU A 260 1.67 13.15 -6.98
N GLN A 261 0.75 12.93 -6.05
CA GLN A 261 1.06 12.77 -4.63
C GLN A 261 2.04 11.61 -4.39
N THR A 262 1.74 10.45 -4.97
CA THR A 262 2.60 9.26 -4.86
C THR A 262 3.97 9.50 -5.52
N GLY A 263 3.99 10.03 -6.73
CA GLY A 263 5.22 10.28 -7.48
C GLY A 263 6.11 11.33 -6.83
N LEU A 264 5.55 12.45 -6.38
CA LEU A 264 6.29 13.51 -5.69
C LEU A 264 6.82 13.05 -4.33
N LYS A 265 6.05 12.25 -3.55
CA LYS A 265 6.56 11.61 -2.33
C LYS A 265 7.85 10.85 -2.60
N GLN A 266 7.88 10.04 -3.65
CA GLN A 266 9.07 9.27 -4.04
C GLN A 266 10.21 10.19 -4.52
N ALA A 267 9.92 11.14 -5.42
CA ALA A 267 10.92 12.06 -5.96
C ALA A 267 11.61 12.90 -4.87
N PHE A 268 10.85 13.44 -3.93
CA PHE A 268 11.39 14.23 -2.81
C PHE A 268 12.24 13.38 -1.89
N SER A 269 11.76 12.20 -1.46
CA SER A 269 12.49 11.32 -0.55
C SER A 269 13.77 10.74 -1.19
N GLN A 270 13.73 10.32 -2.46
CA GLN A 270 14.90 9.84 -3.19
C GLN A 270 15.96 10.93 -3.39
N THR A 271 15.51 12.14 -3.79
CA THR A 271 16.41 13.28 -3.99
C THR A 271 17.00 13.76 -2.67
N GLY A 272 16.19 13.81 -1.60
CA GLY A 272 16.65 14.14 -0.25
C GLY A 272 17.72 13.16 0.25
N ALA A 273 17.50 11.86 0.09
CA ALA A 273 18.47 10.83 0.44
C ALA A 273 19.76 10.94 -0.40
N TYR A 274 19.65 11.19 -1.71
CA TYR A 274 20.81 11.44 -2.57
C TYR A 274 21.60 12.66 -2.12
N PHE A 275 20.90 13.76 -1.77
CA PHE A 275 21.51 14.99 -1.26
C PHE A 275 22.31 14.74 0.01
N GLN A 276 21.73 14.03 1.00
CA GLN A 276 22.39 13.71 2.26
C GLN A 276 23.61 12.80 2.06
N ARG A 277 23.51 11.78 1.23
CA ARG A 277 24.66 10.90 0.91
C ARG A 277 25.81 11.67 0.26
N ARG A 278 25.50 12.60 -0.62
CA ARG A 278 26.50 13.34 -1.39
C ARG A 278 27.23 14.41 -0.55
N PHE A 279 26.50 15.19 0.23
CA PHE A 279 27.03 16.37 0.90
C PHE A 279 27.33 16.17 2.38
N ASN A 280 26.62 15.30 3.07
CA ASN A 280 26.89 14.95 4.46
C ASN A 280 27.67 13.64 4.62
N ARG A 281 28.03 12.96 3.53
CA ARG A 281 28.80 11.70 3.51
C ARG A 281 28.12 10.57 4.34
N GLN A 282 26.82 10.55 4.40
CA GLN A 282 26.03 9.57 5.16
C GLN A 282 25.58 8.44 4.22
N HIS A 283 26.48 7.54 3.87
CA HIS A 283 26.28 6.53 2.80
C HIS A 283 25.12 5.55 3.07
N HIS A 284 24.72 5.36 4.33
CA HIS A 284 23.67 4.43 4.73
C HIS A 284 22.24 4.99 4.57
N ILE A 285 22.08 6.29 4.34
CA ILE A 285 20.77 6.93 4.25
C ILE A 285 20.02 6.49 2.98
N GLY A 286 18.77 6.04 3.14
CA GLY A 286 17.82 5.72 2.07
C GLY A 286 16.65 6.69 2.02
N LYS A 287 15.72 6.46 1.09
CA LYS A 287 14.49 7.28 0.94
C LYS A 287 13.62 7.26 2.20
N ALA A 288 13.56 6.14 2.90
CA ALA A 288 12.76 5.99 4.11
C ALA A 288 13.21 6.92 5.24
N ASP A 289 14.52 7.23 5.32
CA ASP A 289 15.07 8.15 6.31
C ASP A 289 14.72 9.63 6.05
N MET A 290 14.10 9.92 4.90
CA MET A 290 13.57 11.25 4.55
C MET A 290 12.07 11.37 4.80
N LEU A 291 11.45 10.34 5.35
CA LEU A 291 10.02 10.28 5.68
C LEU A 291 9.84 10.11 7.19
N SER A 292 8.70 10.56 7.72
CA SER A 292 8.41 10.49 9.17
C SER A 292 8.43 9.06 9.70
N SER A 293 9.11 8.86 10.82
CA SER A 293 9.11 7.60 11.59
C SER A 293 7.84 7.42 12.45
N SER A 294 7.09 8.48 12.67
CA SER A 294 5.84 8.45 13.45
C SER A 294 4.67 8.07 12.56
N ILE A 295 3.86 7.12 13.02
CA ILE A 295 2.61 6.74 12.33
C ILE A 295 1.62 7.89 12.41
N GLU A 296 1.06 8.26 11.28
CA GLU A 296 0.08 9.32 11.16
C GLU A 296 -1.19 9.00 11.99
N PRO A 297 -1.72 9.95 12.81
CA PRO A 297 -2.90 9.74 13.64
C PRO A 297 -4.14 9.29 12.84
N ALA A 298 -4.33 9.81 11.63
CA ALA A 298 -5.42 9.40 10.74
C ALA A 298 -5.34 7.91 10.38
N VAL A 299 -4.13 7.41 10.09
CA VAL A 299 -3.88 5.98 9.83
C VAL A 299 -4.30 5.13 11.04
N LEU A 300 -3.86 5.50 12.25
CA LEU A 300 -4.21 4.76 13.47
C LEU A 300 -5.72 4.77 13.74
N HIS A 301 -6.39 5.89 13.46
CA HIS A 301 -7.84 6.02 13.63
C HIS A 301 -8.60 5.10 12.66
N VAL A 302 -8.27 5.16 11.38
CA VAL A 302 -8.87 4.31 10.33
C VAL A 302 -8.60 2.83 10.59
N ASP A 303 -7.35 2.47 10.92
CA ASP A 303 -6.94 1.09 11.23
C ASP A 303 -7.78 0.46 12.35
N LYS A 304 -7.91 1.19 13.45
CA LYS A 304 -8.69 0.72 14.62
C LYS A 304 -10.17 0.53 14.28
N ALA A 305 -10.75 1.48 13.55
CA ALA A 305 -12.16 1.42 13.16
C ALA A 305 -12.42 0.28 12.17
N LEU A 306 -11.55 0.11 11.15
CA LEU A 306 -11.62 -0.96 10.18
C LEU A 306 -11.50 -2.35 10.84
N TYR A 307 -10.54 -2.52 11.74
CA TYR A 307 -10.37 -3.78 12.47
C TYR A 307 -11.60 -4.13 13.29
N LYS A 308 -12.19 -3.17 14.00
CA LYS A 308 -13.42 -3.39 14.78
C LYS A 308 -14.56 -3.91 13.92
N LEU A 309 -14.70 -3.42 12.69
CA LEU A 309 -15.72 -3.87 11.74
C LEU A 309 -15.45 -5.28 11.21
N ALA A 310 -14.21 -5.55 10.74
CA ALA A 310 -13.90 -6.68 9.89
C ALA A 310 -13.32 -7.92 10.63
N GLN A 311 -12.92 -7.83 11.90
CA GLN A 311 -12.22 -8.91 12.62
C GLN A 311 -12.96 -10.23 12.73
N LYS A 312 -14.29 -10.26 12.49
CA LYS A 312 -15.13 -11.47 12.54
C LYS A 312 -15.34 -12.13 11.17
N LEU A 313 -14.81 -11.55 10.09
CA LEU A 313 -14.93 -12.11 8.75
C LEU A 313 -13.93 -13.27 8.56
N GLU A 314 -14.42 -14.49 8.52
CA GLU A 314 -13.63 -15.72 8.34
C GLU A 314 -14.19 -16.52 7.15
N THR A 315 -13.61 -16.35 5.95
CA THR A 315 -14.14 -16.93 4.71
C THR A 315 -14.34 -18.44 4.80
N LEU A 316 -13.33 -19.21 5.18
CA LEU A 316 -13.39 -20.66 5.19
C LEU A 316 -14.41 -21.21 6.19
N LYS A 317 -14.71 -20.50 7.26
CA LYS A 317 -15.72 -20.89 8.26
C LYS A 317 -17.12 -20.96 7.66
N TYR A 318 -17.43 -20.06 6.76
CA TYR A 318 -18.78 -19.95 6.16
C TYR A 318 -18.89 -20.67 4.83
N VAL A 319 -17.82 -20.78 4.04
CA VAL A 319 -17.81 -21.49 2.75
C VAL A 319 -17.70 -23.00 2.91
N ASN A 320 -17.16 -23.50 4.04
CA ASN A 320 -17.05 -24.94 4.30
C ASN A 320 -18.41 -25.53 4.69
N PRO A 321 -18.92 -26.56 3.94
CA PRO A 321 -20.15 -27.23 4.27
C PRO A 321 -20.11 -27.95 5.64
N THR A 322 -21.23 -28.00 6.33
CA THR A 322 -21.37 -28.66 7.64
C THR A 322 -21.79 -30.13 7.51
N ASN A 323 -22.28 -30.56 6.34
CA ASN A 323 -22.86 -31.90 6.08
C ASN A 323 -22.02 -32.78 5.16
N LEU A 324 -20.69 -32.58 5.06
CA LEU A 324 -19.81 -33.27 4.09
C LEU A 324 -19.88 -34.80 4.15
N SER A 325 -19.98 -35.38 5.33
CA SER A 325 -20.06 -36.85 5.48
C SER A 325 -21.35 -37.44 4.92
N ALA A 326 -22.47 -36.71 5.02
CA ALA A 326 -23.74 -37.12 4.43
C ALA A 326 -23.71 -36.96 2.91
N GLU A 327 -23.14 -35.87 2.41
CA GLU A 327 -22.99 -35.61 0.99
C GLU A 327 -22.10 -36.64 0.30
N LYS A 328 -20.99 -37.03 0.95
CA LYS A 328 -20.14 -38.11 0.43
C LYS A 328 -20.88 -39.43 0.28
N LYS A 329 -21.67 -39.83 1.26
CA LYS A 329 -22.50 -41.06 1.17
C LYS A 329 -23.56 -40.97 0.05
N ARG A 330 -24.16 -39.78 -0.14
CA ARG A 330 -25.11 -39.55 -1.26
C ARG A 330 -24.41 -39.69 -2.62
N PHE A 331 -23.21 -39.14 -2.74
CA PHE A 331 -22.42 -39.28 -3.96
C PHE A 331 -22.05 -40.74 -4.22
N GLU A 332 -21.52 -41.45 -3.23
CA GLU A 332 -21.13 -42.86 -3.36
C GLU A 332 -22.32 -43.78 -3.77
N ALA A 333 -23.53 -43.45 -3.31
CA ALA A 333 -24.75 -44.21 -3.66
C ALA A 333 -25.21 -44.02 -5.09
N ALA A 334 -25.03 -42.84 -5.70
CA ALA A 334 -25.47 -42.54 -7.05
C ALA A 334 -24.61 -41.45 -7.73
N PRO A 335 -23.33 -41.73 -8.08
CA PRO A 335 -22.38 -40.73 -8.54
C PRO A 335 -22.86 -39.91 -9.75
N SER A 336 -23.40 -40.59 -10.80
CA SER A 336 -23.81 -39.93 -12.05
C SER A 336 -25.05 -39.05 -11.92
N ARG A 337 -25.85 -39.25 -10.88
CA ARG A 337 -27.06 -38.45 -10.57
C ARG A 337 -26.89 -37.49 -9.44
N TYR A 338 -25.67 -37.42 -8.85
CA TYR A 338 -25.40 -36.61 -7.69
C TYR A 338 -25.42 -35.13 -8.05
N GLN A 339 -26.14 -34.37 -7.24
CA GLN A 339 -26.08 -32.92 -7.19
C GLN A 339 -25.79 -32.49 -5.73
N PRO A 340 -24.80 -31.65 -5.51
CA PRO A 340 -24.48 -31.18 -4.16
C PRO A 340 -25.67 -30.47 -3.50
N ASP A 341 -25.96 -30.83 -2.24
CA ASP A 341 -26.92 -30.15 -1.37
C ASP A 341 -26.20 -29.77 -0.09
N TYR A 342 -25.24 -28.84 -0.24
CA TYR A 342 -24.39 -28.40 0.87
C TYR A 342 -25.14 -27.47 1.82
N ARG A 343 -24.95 -27.69 3.13
CA ARG A 343 -25.46 -26.83 4.19
C ARG A 343 -24.35 -25.99 4.78
N TYR A 344 -24.59 -24.71 4.98
CA TYR A 344 -23.60 -23.76 5.43
C TYR A 344 -24.00 -23.10 6.75
N ARG A 345 -22.99 -22.57 7.48
CA ARG A 345 -23.21 -21.70 8.62
C ARG A 345 -23.77 -20.35 8.12
N GLN A 346 -24.73 -19.81 8.85
CA GLN A 346 -25.20 -18.47 8.54
C GLN A 346 -24.18 -17.42 8.98
N LEU A 347 -23.95 -16.44 8.12
CA LEU A 347 -23.14 -15.27 8.46
C LEU A 347 -23.98 -14.28 9.28
N PRO A 348 -23.65 -13.98 10.54
CA PRO A 348 -24.42 -13.06 11.38
C PRO A 348 -24.02 -11.61 11.03
N LEU A 349 -24.30 -11.18 9.80
CA LEU A 349 -23.92 -9.86 9.28
C LEU A 349 -24.96 -9.35 8.29
N HIS A 350 -25.32 -8.08 8.40
CA HIS A 350 -26.13 -7.35 7.42
C HIS A 350 -25.19 -6.67 6.41
N ALA A 351 -25.13 -7.20 5.19
CA ALA A 351 -24.16 -6.76 4.17
C ALA A 351 -24.22 -5.25 3.87
N ASN A 352 -25.43 -4.71 3.67
CA ASN A 352 -25.62 -3.30 3.35
C ASN A 352 -25.20 -2.38 4.50
N GLU A 353 -25.51 -2.77 5.73
CA GLU A 353 -25.09 -2.00 6.92
C GLU A 353 -23.58 -2.02 7.09
N PHE A 354 -22.98 -3.20 6.96
CA PHE A 354 -21.51 -3.35 7.02
C PHE A 354 -20.81 -2.48 5.97
N LYS A 355 -21.25 -2.55 4.71
CA LYS A 355 -20.66 -1.75 3.63
C LYS A 355 -20.86 -0.25 3.84
N SER A 356 -22.04 0.15 4.34
CA SER A 356 -22.29 1.55 4.68
C SER A 356 -21.35 2.06 5.77
N GLN A 357 -21.07 1.25 6.80
CA GLN A 357 -20.10 1.59 7.84
C GLN A 357 -18.66 1.60 7.29
N LEU A 358 -18.32 0.64 6.42
CA LEU A 358 -17.02 0.50 5.79
C LEU A 358 -16.65 1.74 4.96
N TYR A 359 -17.55 2.19 4.07
CA TYR A 359 -17.33 3.35 3.20
C TYR A 359 -17.50 4.72 3.87
N ARG A 360 -17.87 4.76 5.16
CA ARG A 360 -17.85 5.98 5.97
C ARG A 360 -16.53 6.20 6.70
N LEU A 361 -15.59 5.27 6.63
CA LEU A 361 -14.29 5.46 7.23
C LEU A 361 -13.55 6.62 6.55
N PRO A 362 -12.94 7.53 7.31
CA PRO A 362 -12.35 8.77 6.77
C PRO A 362 -10.96 8.52 6.16
N ILE A 363 -10.89 7.70 5.12
CA ILE A 363 -9.62 7.35 4.45
C ILE A 363 -8.97 8.58 3.81
N GLU A 364 -9.79 9.51 3.34
CA GLU A 364 -9.32 10.75 2.69
C GLU A 364 -8.52 11.67 3.64
N GLU A 365 -8.62 11.44 4.95
CA GLU A 365 -7.82 12.16 5.95
C GLU A 365 -6.36 11.66 6.03
N ILE A 366 -6.05 10.50 5.44
CA ILE A 366 -4.69 9.94 5.40
C ILE A 366 -3.86 10.74 4.40
N ALA A 367 -2.83 11.42 4.88
CA ALA A 367 -1.97 12.25 4.05
C ALA A 367 -0.96 11.43 3.22
N ASP A 368 -0.47 10.30 3.75
CA ASP A 368 0.43 9.39 3.02
C ASP A 368 -0.35 8.68 1.90
N PRO A 369 -0.05 8.94 0.60
CA PRO A 369 -0.83 8.41 -0.51
C PRO A 369 -0.76 6.89 -0.64
N ASP A 370 0.39 6.27 -0.31
CA ASP A 370 0.55 4.81 -0.39
C ASP A 370 -0.29 4.12 0.70
N MET A 371 -0.35 4.71 1.89
CA MET A 371 -1.21 4.23 2.98
C MET A 371 -2.69 4.45 2.68
N ARG A 372 -3.06 5.60 2.14
CA ARG A 372 -4.44 5.87 1.70
C ARG A 372 -4.88 4.84 0.65
N GLN A 373 -4.05 4.56 -0.35
CA GLN A 373 -4.33 3.54 -1.36
C GLN A 373 -4.45 2.14 -0.73
N LEU A 374 -3.53 1.76 0.16
CA LEU A 374 -3.58 0.47 0.85
C LEU A 374 -4.89 0.26 1.63
N TYR A 375 -5.36 1.28 2.36
CA TYR A 375 -6.65 1.21 3.07
C TYR A 375 -7.84 1.20 2.11
N SER A 376 -7.82 1.98 1.04
CA SER A 376 -8.85 1.99 0.00
C SER A 376 -8.99 0.61 -0.67
N ASP A 377 -7.88 0.02 -1.08
CA ASP A 377 -7.84 -1.34 -1.65
C ASP A 377 -8.39 -2.38 -0.66
N THR A 378 -8.03 -2.23 0.62
CA THR A 378 -8.51 -3.14 1.67
C THR A 378 -10.00 -3.01 1.90
N LEU A 379 -10.55 -1.80 1.90
CA LEU A 379 -12.01 -1.60 1.97
C LEU A 379 -12.73 -2.30 0.82
N ASN A 380 -12.25 -2.10 -0.41
CA ASN A 380 -12.84 -2.70 -1.59
C ASN A 380 -12.77 -4.23 -1.51
N SER A 381 -11.63 -4.81 -1.10
CA SER A 381 -11.48 -6.25 -0.91
C SER A 381 -12.39 -6.83 0.18
N LEU A 382 -12.59 -6.12 1.29
CA LEU A 382 -13.53 -6.51 2.35
C LEU A 382 -14.98 -6.44 1.88
N SER A 383 -15.33 -5.43 1.09
CA SER A 383 -16.66 -5.33 0.46
C SER A 383 -16.93 -6.52 -0.46
N GLU A 384 -15.95 -6.91 -1.30
CA GLU A 384 -16.04 -8.09 -2.16
C GLU A 384 -16.11 -9.39 -1.36
N GLN A 385 -15.36 -9.49 -0.26
CA GLN A 385 -15.43 -10.65 0.64
C GLN A 385 -16.81 -10.79 1.28
N VAL A 386 -17.47 -9.71 1.65
CA VAL A 386 -18.84 -9.73 2.17
C VAL A 386 -19.82 -10.20 1.11
N ASP A 387 -19.69 -9.73 -0.15
CA ASP A 387 -20.52 -10.21 -1.26
C ASP A 387 -20.35 -11.71 -1.47
N LEU A 388 -19.11 -12.19 -1.45
CA LEU A 388 -18.80 -13.61 -1.53
C LEU A 388 -19.47 -14.40 -0.39
N LEU A 389 -19.37 -13.95 0.84
CA LEU A 389 -19.88 -14.67 2.00
C LEU A 389 -21.40 -14.67 2.09
N THR A 390 -22.05 -13.62 1.65
CA THR A 390 -23.53 -13.54 1.62
C THR A 390 -24.16 -14.29 0.46
N SER A 391 -23.39 -14.60 -0.58
CA SER A 391 -23.85 -15.39 -1.73
C SER A 391 -23.58 -16.90 -1.59
N VAL A 392 -23.04 -17.37 -0.47
CA VAL A 392 -22.74 -18.80 -0.26
C VAL A 392 -24.00 -19.67 -0.44
N GLY A 393 -23.93 -20.64 -1.36
CA GLY A 393 -25.03 -21.52 -1.72
C GLY A 393 -26.03 -20.91 -2.72
N GLN A 394 -25.76 -19.72 -3.26
CA GLN A 394 -26.58 -19.08 -4.30
C GLN A 394 -25.88 -19.17 -5.66
N GLU A 395 -26.63 -18.99 -6.73
CA GLU A 395 -26.12 -19.00 -8.12
C GLU A 395 -25.06 -17.90 -8.36
N SER A 396 -25.17 -16.77 -7.68
CA SER A 396 -24.23 -15.66 -7.77
C SER A 396 -22.86 -15.92 -7.13
N PHE A 397 -22.69 -17.01 -6.36
CA PHE A 397 -21.45 -17.27 -5.61
C PHE A 397 -20.23 -17.41 -6.52
N LEU A 398 -20.35 -18.10 -7.65
CA LEU A 398 -19.25 -18.25 -8.60
C LEU A 398 -18.75 -16.88 -9.12
N TYR A 399 -19.68 -15.98 -9.46
CA TYR A 399 -19.32 -14.61 -9.87
C TYR A 399 -18.49 -13.89 -8.80
N HIS A 400 -18.92 -13.93 -7.54
CA HIS A 400 -18.20 -13.29 -6.43
C HIS A 400 -16.88 -14.01 -6.13
N SER A 401 -16.81 -15.33 -6.31
CA SER A 401 -15.57 -16.09 -6.17
C SER A 401 -14.54 -15.72 -7.25
N LEU A 402 -14.98 -15.57 -8.50
CA LEU A 402 -14.16 -15.11 -9.61
C LEU A 402 -13.66 -13.67 -9.39
N ARG A 403 -14.51 -12.80 -8.86
CA ARG A 403 -14.14 -11.42 -8.57
C ARG A 403 -13.07 -11.32 -7.47
N HIS A 404 -13.19 -12.13 -6.42
CA HIS A 404 -12.33 -12.07 -5.25
C HIS A 404 -11.01 -12.87 -5.40
N TYR A 405 -11.05 -14.05 -6.03
CA TYR A 405 -9.90 -14.94 -6.18
C TYR A 405 -9.38 -15.05 -7.62
N GLY A 406 -10.13 -14.56 -8.59
CA GLY A 406 -9.80 -14.73 -10.00
C GLY A 406 -10.04 -16.15 -10.54
N ARG A 407 -9.45 -16.41 -11.69
CA ARG A 407 -9.46 -17.71 -12.39
C ARG A 407 -8.04 -18.08 -12.80
N PRO A 408 -7.75 -19.38 -13.04
CA PRO A 408 -6.47 -19.78 -13.60
C PRO A 408 -6.32 -19.20 -15.01
N ASP A 409 -5.17 -18.60 -15.28
CA ASP A 409 -4.80 -18.11 -16.60
C ASP A 409 -4.21 -19.26 -17.46
N SER A 410 -3.83 -18.94 -18.70
CA SER A 410 -3.26 -19.91 -19.63
C SER A 410 -1.93 -20.49 -19.12
N ASN A 411 -1.10 -19.70 -18.45
CA ASN A 411 0.16 -20.18 -17.90
C ASN A 411 -0.06 -21.13 -16.74
N ALA A 412 -0.98 -20.81 -15.82
CA ALA A 412 -1.33 -21.71 -14.72
C ALA A 412 -1.85 -23.05 -15.22
N ILE A 413 -2.71 -23.06 -16.27
CA ILE A 413 -3.23 -24.28 -16.89
C ILE A 413 -2.12 -25.09 -17.55
N ASN A 414 -1.26 -24.44 -18.36
CA ASN A 414 -0.14 -25.09 -19.05
C ASN A 414 0.87 -25.67 -18.06
N ASN A 415 1.21 -24.95 -17.01
CA ASN A 415 2.07 -25.43 -15.94
C ASN A 415 1.47 -26.65 -15.23
N ALA A 416 0.17 -26.62 -14.95
CA ALA A 416 -0.52 -27.75 -14.33
C ALA A 416 -0.50 -28.99 -15.23
N GLN A 417 -0.75 -28.84 -16.52
CA GLN A 417 -0.66 -29.93 -17.51
C GLN A 417 0.76 -30.47 -17.60
N PHE A 418 1.77 -29.60 -17.72
CA PHE A 418 3.18 -30.00 -17.76
C PHE A 418 3.56 -30.86 -16.55
N LEU A 419 3.21 -30.44 -15.32
CA LEU A 419 3.50 -31.18 -14.10
C LEU A 419 2.82 -32.55 -14.04
N LEU A 420 1.63 -32.71 -14.60
CA LEU A 420 0.92 -33.97 -14.64
C LEU A 420 1.53 -34.99 -15.61
N TYR A 421 2.01 -34.54 -16.76
CA TYR A 421 2.65 -35.41 -17.75
C TYR A 421 4.11 -35.73 -17.41
N ALA A 422 4.74 -35.03 -16.47
CA ALA A 422 6.08 -35.34 -16.02
C ALA A 422 6.11 -36.76 -15.38
N LYS A 423 7.08 -37.60 -15.80
CA LYS A 423 7.24 -38.95 -15.25
C LYS A 423 7.50 -38.87 -13.73
N ALA A 424 6.67 -39.55 -12.97
CA ALA A 424 6.88 -39.68 -11.53
C ALA A 424 8.04 -40.65 -11.26
N LEU A 425 8.96 -40.25 -10.40
CA LEU A 425 9.75 -41.20 -9.62
C LEU A 425 8.80 -41.78 -8.56
N ALA A 426 8.85 -43.10 -8.36
CA ALA A 426 8.00 -43.78 -7.37
C ALA A 426 8.30 -43.19 -5.99
N ASP A 427 7.31 -42.56 -5.40
CA ASP A 427 7.38 -41.95 -4.09
C ASP A 427 6.14 -42.41 -3.31
N ASP A 428 6.21 -43.61 -2.75
CA ASP A 428 5.13 -44.20 -1.96
C ASP A 428 5.19 -43.67 -0.52
N GLU A 429 4.46 -42.57 -0.29
CA GLU A 429 4.29 -42.04 1.07
C GLU A 429 3.36 -42.97 1.89
N ILE A 430 3.92 -43.72 2.87
CA ILE A 430 3.16 -44.58 3.74
C ILE A 430 2.56 -43.79 4.91
N GLU A 431 1.26 -43.84 5.07
CA GLU A 431 0.54 -43.25 6.22
C GLU A 431 0.80 -44.03 7.51
N GLN A 432 1.78 -43.60 8.30
CA GLN A 432 2.22 -44.29 9.51
C GLN A 432 1.76 -43.60 10.81
N TYR A 433 1.42 -42.33 10.78
CA TYR A 433 1.05 -41.57 11.97
C TYR A 433 -0.46 -41.40 12.11
N SER A 434 -0.96 -41.61 13.32
CA SER A 434 -2.30 -41.19 13.74
C SER A 434 -2.34 -39.67 13.97
N ALA A 435 -3.54 -39.10 14.01
CA ALA A 435 -3.74 -37.67 14.31
C ALA A 435 -3.11 -37.25 15.67
N GLN A 436 -3.09 -38.15 16.64
CA GLN A 436 -2.50 -37.86 17.96
C GLN A 436 -0.96 -37.82 17.90
N GLN A 437 -0.34 -38.70 17.13
CA GLN A 437 1.11 -38.70 16.91
C GLN A 437 1.54 -37.48 16.08
N ALA A 438 0.79 -37.16 15.02
CA ALA A 438 1.02 -35.93 14.24
C ALA A 438 0.88 -34.66 15.09
N LYS A 439 -0.12 -34.63 16.01
CA LYS A 439 -0.28 -33.55 16.97
C LYS A 439 0.96 -33.39 17.86
N GLN A 440 1.50 -34.50 18.38
CA GLN A 440 2.67 -34.46 19.24
C GLN A 440 3.89 -33.89 18.51
N LEU A 441 4.18 -34.36 17.28
CA LEU A 441 5.29 -33.88 16.47
C LEU A 441 5.17 -32.39 16.14
N MET A 442 3.95 -31.93 15.81
CA MET A 442 3.70 -30.50 15.52
C MET A 442 3.77 -29.65 16.80
N GLN A 443 3.40 -30.18 17.95
CA GLN A 443 3.55 -29.49 19.23
C GLN A 443 5.03 -29.32 19.57
N GLU A 444 5.85 -30.39 19.44
CA GLU A 444 7.30 -30.36 19.66
C GLU A 444 7.97 -29.34 18.72
N ALA A 445 7.57 -29.28 17.45
CA ALA A 445 8.07 -28.27 16.50
C ALA A 445 7.70 -26.84 16.92
N ALA A 446 6.46 -26.61 17.35
CA ALA A 446 6.02 -25.31 17.84
C ALA A 446 6.81 -24.84 19.08
N GLU A 447 7.11 -25.77 20.00
CA GLU A 447 7.92 -25.50 21.18
C GLU A 447 9.38 -25.22 20.82
N GLN A 448 9.97 -25.99 19.91
CA GLN A 448 11.33 -25.80 19.40
C GLN A 448 11.47 -24.42 18.70
N TRP A 449 10.44 -23.95 17.99
CA TRP A 449 10.44 -22.65 17.34
C TRP A 449 9.95 -21.52 18.24
N HIS A 450 9.71 -21.79 19.52
CA HIS A 450 9.23 -20.83 20.52
C HIS A 450 7.95 -20.10 20.08
N MET A 451 7.03 -20.81 19.43
CA MET A 451 5.75 -20.27 18.97
C MET A 451 4.65 -20.42 20.02
N PRO A 452 4.14 -19.33 20.62
CA PRO A 452 3.09 -19.38 21.63
C PRO A 452 1.72 -19.66 20.99
N CYS A 453 1.47 -20.92 20.64
CA CYS A 453 0.22 -21.37 20.04
C CYS A 453 -0.26 -22.67 20.68
N LYS A 454 -1.57 -22.92 20.55
CA LYS A 454 -2.19 -24.17 20.95
C LYS A 454 -2.18 -25.16 19.79
N VAL A 455 -1.84 -26.45 20.03
CA VAL A 455 -1.99 -27.49 19.02
C VAL A 455 -3.06 -28.49 19.53
N THR A 456 -4.10 -28.74 18.75
CA THR A 456 -5.22 -29.61 19.16
C THR A 456 -5.85 -30.31 17.95
N THR A 457 -6.59 -31.40 18.24
CA THR A 457 -7.33 -32.13 17.21
C THR A 457 -8.78 -31.67 17.11
N SER A 458 -9.37 -31.75 15.90
CA SER A 458 -10.77 -31.48 15.64
C SER A 458 -11.34 -32.51 14.67
N THR A 459 -12.56 -32.99 14.91
CA THR A 459 -13.24 -33.96 14.04
C THR A 459 -14.10 -33.28 12.94
N SER A 460 -14.18 -31.95 12.94
CA SER A 460 -15.01 -31.17 12.03
C SER A 460 -14.22 -30.48 10.90
N LEU A 461 -12.91 -30.76 10.77
CA LEU A 461 -12.07 -30.18 9.74
C LEU A 461 -12.26 -30.87 8.38
N ALA A 462 -12.31 -30.07 7.33
CA ALA A 462 -12.25 -30.57 5.95
C ALA A 462 -10.79 -30.77 5.46
N ALA A 463 -9.86 -29.97 5.96
CA ALA A 463 -8.42 -30.07 5.69
C ALA A 463 -7.73 -30.97 6.72
N LYS A 464 -6.53 -31.50 6.42
CA LYS A 464 -5.72 -32.27 7.37
C LYS A 464 -5.20 -31.44 8.54
N ALA A 465 -4.84 -30.16 8.30
CA ALA A 465 -4.50 -29.18 9.33
C ALA A 465 -4.99 -27.79 8.93
N MET A 466 -5.08 -26.88 9.89
CA MET A 466 -5.48 -25.49 9.69
C MET A 466 -5.09 -24.61 10.89
N VAL A 467 -4.60 -23.41 10.63
CA VAL A 467 -4.35 -22.40 11.67
C VAL A 467 -5.57 -21.50 11.86
N THR A 468 -5.92 -21.22 13.12
CA THR A 468 -6.86 -20.17 13.51
C THR A 468 -6.14 -19.03 14.23
N SER A 469 -6.61 -17.79 14.03
CA SER A 469 -5.91 -16.61 14.55
C SER A 469 -6.35 -16.17 15.94
N GLN A 470 -7.54 -16.55 16.40
CA GLN A 470 -8.14 -16.08 17.67
C GLN A 470 -8.83 -17.19 18.44
N PRO A 471 -8.16 -17.78 19.44
CA PRO A 471 -6.73 -17.71 19.77
C PRO A 471 -5.85 -18.39 18.73
N PRO A 472 -4.51 -18.11 18.68
CA PRO A 472 -3.60 -18.80 17.78
C PRO A 472 -3.61 -20.30 18.07
N THR A 473 -4.18 -21.08 17.14
CA THR A 473 -4.35 -22.51 17.34
C THR A 473 -4.11 -23.25 16.03
N LEU A 474 -3.27 -24.27 16.06
CA LEU A 474 -3.13 -25.26 15.01
C LEU A 474 -4.13 -26.39 15.27
N LEU A 475 -5.09 -26.53 14.38
CA LEU A 475 -6.10 -27.58 14.39
C LEU A 475 -5.67 -28.73 13.46
N ILE A 476 -5.71 -29.96 13.93
CA ILE A 476 -5.37 -31.15 13.17
C ILE A 476 -6.63 -32.03 13.04
N ASN A 477 -6.88 -32.55 11.87
CA ASN A 477 -8.05 -33.43 11.63
C ASN A 477 -7.88 -34.74 12.38
N GLY A 478 -8.70 -34.94 13.41
CA GLY A 478 -8.65 -36.11 14.28
C GLY A 478 -8.99 -37.45 13.60
N LYS A 479 -9.55 -37.42 12.37
CA LYS A 479 -9.87 -38.63 11.58
C LYS A 479 -8.81 -38.96 10.53
N ALA A 480 -7.84 -38.06 10.32
CA ALA A 480 -6.82 -38.25 9.29
C ALA A 480 -5.66 -39.11 9.77
N ARG A 481 -5.01 -39.73 8.81
CA ARG A 481 -3.69 -40.38 8.98
C ARG A 481 -2.66 -39.57 8.17
N PHE A 482 -1.41 -39.71 8.51
CA PHE A 482 -0.32 -38.89 7.98
C PHE A 482 0.90 -39.72 7.64
N SER A 483 1.56 -39.44 6.53
CA SER A 483 2.94 -39.89 6.31
C SER A 483 3.93 -39.02 7.06
N HIS A 484 5.19 -39.46 7.18
CA HIS A 484 6.25 -38.65 7.77
C HIS A 484 6.46 -37.33 6.97
N ALA A 485 6.59 -37.47 5.66
CA ALA A 485 6.77 -36.33 4.78
C ALA A 485 5.60 -35.32 4.89
N GLU A 486 4.37 -35.80 5.00
CA GLU A 486 3.20 -34.96 5.15
C GLU A 486 3.19 -34.19 6.49
N VAL A 487 3.59 -34.83 7.61
CA VAL A 487 3.73 -34.12 8.88
C VAL A 487 4.78 -33.02 8.78
N GLN A 488 5.92 -33.30 8.18
CA GLN A 488 6.97 -32.30 7.98
C GLN A 488 6.52 -31.15 7.07
N ARG A 489 5.85 -31.45 5.96
CA ARG A 489 5.22 -30.42 5.09
C ARG A 489 4.28 -29.52 5.88
N LEU A 490 3.38 -30.12 6.68
CA LEU A 490 2.42 -29.37 7.48
C LEU A 490 3.07 -28.54 8.58
N ILE A 491 4.18 -28.99 9.17
CA ILE A 491 4.97 -28.19 10.10
C ILE A 491 5.45 -26.90 9.42
N HIS A 492 6.10 -27.02 8.26
CA HIS A 492 6.64 -25.85 7.55
C HIS A 492 5.52 -24.97 6.94
N HIS A 493 4.44 -25.55 6.46
CA HIS A 493 3.29 -24.85 5.92
C HIS A 493 2.51 -24.10 7.01
N GLU A 494 2.03 -24.83 7.99
CA GLU A 494 1.08 -24.31 9.00
C GLU A 494 1.79 -23.50 10.09
N LEU A 495 2.89 -24.03 10.66
CA LEU A 495 3.66 -23.29 11.67
C LEU A 495 4.62 -22.30 11.02
N GLY A 496 5.37 -22.73 10.00
CA GLY A 496 6.41 -21.91 9.38
C GLY A 496 5.87 -20.66 8.66
N VAL A 497 4.62 -20.70 8.19
CA VAL A 497 4.03 -19.55 7.49
C VAL A 497 2.74 -19.07 8.15
N HIS A 498 1.69 -19.88 8.24
CA HIS A 498 0.39 -19.39 8.72
C HIS A 498 0.38 -19.02 10.20
N MET A 499 1.04 -19.78 11.05
CA MET A 499 1.19 -19.42 12.47
C MET A 499 2.18 -18.28 12.64
N ALA A 500 3.31 -18.29 11.93
CA ALA A 500 4.30 -17.22 11.96
C ALA A 500 3.67 -15.86 11.60
N THR A 501 2.92 -15.79 10.49
CA THR A 501 2.20 -14.57 10.10
C THR A 501 1.13 -14.16 11.10
N THR A 502 0.42 -15.13 11.71
CA THR A 502 -0.56 -14.87 12.76
C THR A 502 0.08 -14.24 14.00
N LEU A 503 1.23 -14.76 14.42
CA LEU A 503 1.95 -14.27 15.61
C LEU A 503 2.66 -12.94 15.34
N ASN A 504 3.27 -12.77 14.15
CA ASN A 504 3.91 -11.52 13.73
C ASN A 504 2.89 -10.38 13.64
N ALA A 505 1.72 -10.63 13.04
CA ALA A 505 0.65 -9.63 12.91
C ALA A 505 0.18 -9.07 14.27
N ARG A 506 0.26 -9.85 15.32
CA ARG A 506 -0.10 -9.42 16.68
C ARG A 506 0.90 -8.45 17.29
N LYS A 507 2.14 -8.44 16.79
CA LYS A 507 3.21 -7.56 17.24
C LYS A 507 3.25 -6.25 16.46
N GLN A 508 2.48 -6.14 15.34
CA GLN A 508 2.44 -4.92 14.55
C GLN A 508 1.56 -3.84 15.18
N PRO A 509 1.95 -2.56 15.07
CA PRO A 509 1.13 -1.43 15.53
C PRO A 509 -0.21 -1.32 14.78
N LEU A 510 -0.24 -1.73 13.50
CA LEU A 510 -1.42 -1.68 12.66
C LEU A 510 -2.13 -3.05 12.64
N ASN A 511 -3.42 -3.03 12.95
CA ASN A 511 -4.28 -4.23 12.99
C ASN A 511 -4.65 -4.75 11.59
N LEU A 512 -4.45 -3.94 10.55
CA LEU A 512 -4.67 -4.28 9.15
C LEU A 512 -4.03 -5.62 8.78
N PHE A 513 -2.82 -5.89 9.28
CA PHE A 513 -2.06 -7.12 9.04
C PHE A 513 -2.69 -8.39 9.63
N ARG A 514 -3.62 -8.24 10.57
CA ARG A 514 -4.42 -9.35 11.13
C ARG A 514 -5.61 -9.69 10.25
N LEU A 515 -6.19 -8.70 9.57
CA LEU A 515 -7.32 -8.88 8.64
C LEU A 515 -6.86 -9.57 7.36
N GLY A 516 -5.78 -9.09 6.79
CA GLY A 516 -5.20 -9.52 5.52
C GLY A 516 -5.37 -8.46 4.42
N LEU A 517 -4.27 -8.23 3.72
CA LEU A 517 -4.21 -7.30 2.59
C LEU A 517 -4.88 -7.91 1.34
N PRO A 518 -5.36 -7.10 0.41
CA PRO A 518 -5.89 -7.57 -0.87
C PRO A 518 -4.88 -8.47 -1.59
N GLY A 519 -5.33 -9.65 -2.03
CA GLY A 519 -4.45 -10.64 -2.67
C GLY A 519 -3.56 -11.45 -1.73
N ALA A 520 -3.67 -11.27 -0.41
CA ALA A 520 -2.88 -12.01 0.57
C ALA A 520 -3.01 -13.54 0.45
N ALA A 521 -4.16 -14.06 0.00
CA ALA A 521 -4.38 -15.50 -0.12
C ALA A 521 -3.36 -16.18 -1.04
N ALA A 522 -3.08 -15.61 -2.22
CA ALA A 522 -2.10 -16.17 -3.16
C ALA A 522 -0.68 -16.14 -2.57
N THR A 523 -0.30 -15.04 -1.93
CA THR A 523 1.01 -14.86 -1.31
C THR A 523 1.20 -15.83 -0.13
N GLN A 524 0.22 -15.94 0.77
CA GLN A 524 0.31 -16.79 1.95
C GLN A 524 0.38 -18.27 1.60
N GLU A 525 -0.45 -18.74 0.66
CA GLU A 525 -0.39 -20.12 0.19
C GLU A 525 0.89 -20.39 -0.60
N GLY A 526 1.34 -19.43 -1.42
CA GLY A 526 2.61 -19.51 -2.15
C GLY A 526 3.82 -19.60 -1.23
N LEU A 527 3.91 -18.76 -0.20
CA LEU A 527 4.95 -18.81 0.83
C LEU A 527 4.94 -20.15 1.60
N ALA A 528 3.75 -20.64 1.92
CA ALA A 528 3.62 -21.91 2.65
C ALA A 528 4.17 -23.08 1.83
N ILE A 529 3.88 -23.12 0.53
CA ILE A 529 4.43 -24.16 -0.37
C ILE A 529 5.93 -23.93 -0.62
N LEU A 530 6.39 -22.68 -0.70
CA LEU A 530 7.81 -22.36 -0.78
C LEU A 530 8.56 -22.85 0.48
N ALA A 531 7.97 -22.73 1.65
CA ALA A 531 8.53 -23.26 2.90
C ALA A 531 8.62 -24.79 2.89
N GLU A 532 7.59 -25.51 2.36
CA GLU A 532 7.68 -26.95 2.11
C GLU A 532 8.87 -27.31 1.20
N TYR A 533 9.06 -26.56 0.12
CA TYR A 533 10.14 -26.75 -0.84
C TYR A 533 11.53 -26.49 -0.24
N LYS A 534 11.71 -25.34 0.42
CA LYS A 534 12.99 -24.99 1.08
C LYS A 534 13.39 -25.99 2.15
N ALA A 535 12.44 -26.57 2.85
CA ALA A 535 12.68 -27.59 3.86
C ALA A 535 12.98 -28.98 3.28
N GLY A 536 12.94 -29.16 1.94
CA GLY A 536 13.24 -30.41 1.26
C GLY A 536 12.08 -31.44 1.31
N TRP A 537 10.86 -30.99 1.64
CA TRP A 537 9.70 -31.87 1.75
C TRP A 537 8.74 -31.76 0.55
N MET A 538 9.15 -31.06 -0.50
CA MET A 538 8.41 -31.05 -1.77
C MET A 538 8.66 -32.38 -2.51
N SER A 539 7.62 -33.03 -2.98
CA SER A 539 7.68 -34.21 -3.82
C SER A 539 6.99 -33.97 -5.17
N HIS A 540 7.28 -34.81 -6.15
CA HIS A 540 6.59 -34.78 -7.43
C HIS A 540 5.09 -35.04 -7.28
N GLN A 541 4.70 -35.95 -6.38
CA GLN A 541 3.30 -36.21 -6.06
C GLN A 541 2.61 -34.98 -5.46
N ARG A 542 3.31 -34.23 -4.62
CA ARG A 542 2.81 -32.96 -4.06
C ARG A 542 2.58 -31.90 -5.16
N LEU A 543 3.52 -31.76 -6.12
CA LEU A 543 3.34 -30.86 -7.26
C LEU A 543 2.16 -31.26 -8.14
N LYS A 544 1.98 -32.58 -8.39
CA LYS A 544 0.82 -33.08 -9.13
C LYS A 544 -0.49 -32.75 -8.42
N LEU A 545 -0.55 -32.87 -7.10
CA LEU A 545 -1.72 -32.50 -6.33
C LEU A 545 -2.07 -31.00 -6.49
N LEU A 546 -1.04 -30.12 -6.50
CA LEU A 546 -1.24 -28.69 -6.72
C LEU A 546 -1.73 -28.41 -8.15
N ALA A 547 -1.14 -29.07 -9.14
CA ALA A 547 -1.56 -29.00 -10.54
C ALA A 547 -3.01 -29.44 -10.72
N THR A 548 -3.41 -30.54 -10.08
CA THR A 548 -4.77 -31.05 -10.11
C THR A 548 -5.80 -30.05 -9.57
N ARG A 549 -5.44 -29.26 -8.56
CA ARG A 549 -6.34 -28.20 -8.02
C ARG A 549 -6.61 -27.10 -9.05
N VAL A 550 -5.60 -26.72 -9.84
CA VAL A 550 -5.75 -25.76 -10.95
C VAL A 550 -6.71 -26.29 -11.99
N LEU A 551 -6.52 -27.56 -12.42
CA LEU A 551 -7.34 -28.17 -13.45
C LEU A 551 -8.76 -28.49 -12.98
N ALA A 552 -8.97 -28.76 -11.70
CA ALA A 552 -10.31 -28.92 -11.13
C ALA A 552 -11.11 -27.60 -11.20
N VAL A 553 -10.47 -26.46 -10.86
CA VAL A 553 -11.09 -25.13 -11.04
C VAL A 553 -11.37 -24.87 -12.52
N HIS A 554 -10.42 -25.17 -13.39
CA HIS A 554 -10.59 -25.01 -14.85
C HIS A 554 -11.74 -25.87 -15.40
N SER A 555 -11.85 -27.13 -14.97
CA SER A 555 -12.94 -28.03 -15.33
C SER A 555 -14.31 -27.50 -14.90
N MET A 556 -14.42 -27.03 -13.64
CA MET A 556 -15.66 -26.42 -13.16
C MET A 556 -16.05 -25.17 -13.96
N LEU A 557 -15.08 -24.36 -14.37
CA LEU A 557 -15.32 -23.13 -15.16
C LEU A 557 -15.70 -23.44 -16.64
N LYS A 558 -15.52 -24.67 -17.12
CA LYS A 558 -16.03 -25.15 -18.40
C LYS A 558 -17.48 -25.63 -18.34
N GLU A 559 -18.21 -25.26 -17.30
CA GLU A 559 -19.59 -25.63 -17.05
C GLU A 559 -19.80 -27.15 -16.84
N HIS A 560 -18.75 -27.88 -16.47
CA HIS A 560 -18.90 -29.27 -16.07
C HIS A 560 -19.68 -29.36 -14.76
N ASN A 561 -20.55 -30.36 -14.63
CA ASN A 561 -21.20 -30.66 -13.36
C ASN A 561 -20.22 -31.37 -12.40
N PHE A 562 -20.64 -31.59 -11.18
CA PHE A 562 -19.84 -32.25 -10.15
C PHE A 562 -19.27 -33.60 -10.59
N TYR A 563 -20.12 -34.44 -11.19
CA TYR A 563 -19.72 -35.78 -11.62
C TYR A 563 -18.76 -35.75 -12.81
N GLN A 564 -18.96 -34.87 -13.78
CA GLN A 564 -18.05 -34.68 -14.90
C GLN A 564 -16.66 -34.22 -14.46
N THR A 565 -16.57 -33.26 -13.52
CA THR A 565 -15.28 -32.86 -12.95
C THR A 565 -14.64 -34.00 -12.15
N TYR A 566 -15.43 -34.77 -11.40
CA TYR A 566 -14.93 -35.93 -10.67
C TYR A 566 -14.41 -37.02 -11.63
N GLN A 567 -15.14 -37.34 -12.71
CA GLN A 567 -14.68 -38.27 -13.74
C GLN A 567 -13.40 -37.81 -14.40
N TYR A 568 -13.31 -36.55 -14.80
CA TYR A 568 -12.09 -35.95 -15.34
C TYR A 568 -10.89 -36.17 -14.42
N LEU A 569 -11.05 -35.93 -13.14
CA LEU A 569 -9.99 -36.15 -12.16
C LEU A 569 -9.63 -37.62 -11.97
N ARG A 570 -10.62 -38.53 -12.07
CA ARG A 570 -10.42 -39.98 -11.90
C ARG A 570 -9.83 -40.64 -13.14
N GLU A 571 -10.38 -40.34 -14.29
CA GLU A 571 -10.12 -41.09 -15.53
C GLU A 571 -8.98 -40.49 -16.33
N GLU A 572 -8.97 -39.17 -16.48
CA GLU A 572 -7.91 -38.49 -17.24
C GLU A 572 -6.66 -38.16 -16.39
N LEU A 573 -6.85 -37.75 -15.14
CA LEU A 573 -5.74 -37.41 -14.24
C LEU A 573 -5.33 -38.53 -13.29
N ALA A 574 -5.98 -39.69 -13.33
CA ALA A 574 -5.70 -40.90 -12.58
C ALA A 574 -5.63 -40.70 -11.05
N LEU A 575 -6.41 -39.77 -10.49
CA LEU A 575 -6.45 -39.56 -9.05
C LEU A 575 -7.14 -40.74 -8.34
N HIS A 576 -6.67 -41.01 -7.10
CA HIS A 576 -7.38 -41.95 -6.23
C HIS A 576 -8.79 -41.40 -5.90
N GLN A 577 -9.75 -42.29 -5.68
CA GLN A 577 -11.16 -41.98 -5.47
C GLN A 577 -11.39 -40.90 -4.41
N GLU A 578 -10.75 -41.03 -3.24
CA GLU A 578 -10.86 -40.07 -2.14
C GLU A 578 -10.30 -38.69 -2.48
N SER A 579 -9.17 -38.66 -3.17
CA SER A 579 -8.52 -37.40 -3.60
C SER A 579 -9.36 -36.69 -4.66
N ALA A 580 -9.93 -37.44 -5.61
CA ALA A 580 -10.82 -36.90 -6.65
C ALA A 580 -12.09 -36.30 -6.03
N TRP A 581 -12.75 -37.04 -5.10
CA TRP A 581 -13.89 -36.54 -4.35
C TRP A 581 -13.57 -35.25 -3.60
N THR A 582 -12.48 -35.28 -2.80
CA THR A 582 -12.08 -34.12 -1.99
C THR A 582 -11.78 -32.90 -2.85
N THR A 583 -11.07 -33.08 -3.97
CA THR A 583 -10.71 -32.00 -4.89
C THR A 583 -11.94 -31.43 -5.57
N THR A 584 -12.86 -32.29 -6.08
CA THR A 584 -14.11 -31.85 -6.68
C THR A 584 -14.99 -31.11 -5.66
N MET A 585 -15.17 -31.65 -4.46
CA MET A 585 -15.93 -31.01 -3.40
C MET A 585 -15.38 -29.62 -3.08
N ARG A 586 -14.06 -29.44 -3.04
CA ARG A 586 -13.41 -28.15 -2.73
C ARG A 586 -13.76 -27.08 -3.76
N VAL A 587 -13.87 -27.41 -5.02
CA VAL A 587 -14.19 -26.42 -6.09
C VAL A 587 -15.69 -26.17 -6.24
N TYR A 588 -16.56 -27.14 -5.89
CA TYR A 588 -18.01 -26.96 -5.95
C TYR A 588 -18.67 -26.42 -4.68
N ARG A 589 -17.94 -26.38 -3.53
CA ARG A 589 -18.49 -25.75 -2.31
C ARG A 589 -18.83 -24.28 -2.54
N GLY A 590 -19.84 -23.80 -1.83
CA GLY A 590 -20.35 -22.44 -1.94
C GLY A 590 -21.21 -22.19 -3.21
N GLY A 591 -21.06 -22.99 -4.24
CA GLY A 591 -21.62 -22.78 -5.58
C GLY A 591 -20.56 -22.53 -6.67
N GLY A 592 -19.27 -22.80 -6.37
CA GLY A 592 -18.14 -22.64 -7.29
C GLY A 592 -17.00 -21.80 -6.69
N PHE A 593 -16.10 -22.46 -5.96
CA PHE A 593 -15.05 -21.79 -5.20
C PHE A 593 -13.71 -21.86 -5.92
N THR A 594 -13.24 -20.75 -6.46
CA THR A 594 -12.07 -20.69 -7.34
C THR A 594 -10.71 -20.61 -6.62
N LYS A 595 -10.67 -20.40 -5.30
CA LYS A 595 -9.45 -20.17 -4.51
C LYS A 595 -8.32 -21.19 -4.77
N ASP A 596 -8.65 -22.43 -5.06
CA ASP A 596 -7.68 -23.53 -5.09
C ASP A 596 -6.64 -23.44 -6.22
N HIS A 597 -6.84 -22.63 -7.26
CA HIS A 597 -5.82 -22.38 -8.30
C HIS A 597 -4.65 -21.53 -7.80
N LEU A 598 -4.85 -20.74 -6.72
CA LEU A 598 -3.84 -19.83 -6.19
C LEU A 598 -2.63 -20.54 -5.57
N TYR A 599 -2.75 -21.83 -5.21
CA TYR A 599 -1.66 -22.56 -4.55
C TYR A 599 -0.46 -22.72 -5.47
N LEU A 600 -0.65 -23.22 -6.69
CA LEU A 600 0.45 -23.43 -7.64
C LEU A 600 0.97 -22.10 -8.18
N SER A 601 0.09 -21.20 -8.63
CA SER A 601 0.47 -19.88 -9.15
C SER A 601 1.18 -19.04 -8.09
N GLY A 602 0.69 -19.04 -6.86
CA GLY A 602 1.34 -18.37 -5.75
C GLY A 602 2.73 -18.91 -5.45
N PHE A 603 2.91 -20.25 -5.47
CA PHE A 603 4.23 -20.87 -5.28
C PHE A 603 5.23 -20.45 -6.36
N ILE A 604 4.85 -20.53 -7.63
CA ILE A 604 5.71 -20.13 -8.74
C ILE A 604 6.14 -18.67 -8.58
N HIS A 605 5.18 -17.79 -8.29
CA HIS A 605 5.45 -16.37 -8.09
C HIS A 605 6.40 -16.11 -6.91
N MET A 606 6.14 -16.73 -5.75
CA MET A 606 7.02 -16.57 -4.57
C MET A 606 8.42 -17.12 -4.81
N ARG A 607 8.56 -18.24 -5.53
CA ARG A 607 9.86 -18.83 -5.89
C ARG A 607 10.70 -17.89 -6.77
N GLN A 608 10.07 -17.24 -7.76
CA GLN A 608 10.77 -16.29 -8.62
C GLN A 608 11.11 -14.98 -7.90
N LEU A 609 10.21 -14.49 -7.07
CA LEU A 609 10.44 -13.26 -6.29
C LEU A 609 11.58 -13.46 -5.26
N GLU A 610 11.68 -14.64 -4.65
CA GLU A 610 12.76 -14.99 -3.72
C GLU A 610 14.16 -14.91 -4.38
N GLN A 611 14.27 -15.24 -5.67
CA GLN A 611 15.54 -15.13 -6.41
C GLN A 611 16.00 -13.68 -6.61
N GLN A 612 15.09 -12.71 -6.46
CA GLN A 612 15.35 -11.30 -6.73
C GLN A 612 15.53 -10.48 -5.43
N ARG A 613 14.84 -10.87 -4.34
CA ARG A 613 14.84 -10.12 -3.08
C ARG A 613 14.34 -10.96 -1.90
N SER A 614 14.60 -10.47 -0.66
CA SER A 614 14.05 -11.08 0.56
C SER A 614 12.52 -11.02 0.57
N LEU A 615 11.89 -12.07 1.05
CA LEU A 615 10.45 -12.20 1.26
C LEU A 615 10.03 -12.03 2.73
N ASP A 616 10.97 -11.76 3.65
CA ASP A 616 10.72 -11.75 5.09
C ASP A 616 9.56 -10.83 5.47
N ASN A 617 9.49 -9.63 4.88
CA ASN A 617 8.43 -8.68 5.19
C ASN A 617 7.03 -9.11 4.73
N LEU A 618 6.91 -10.17 3.92
CA LEU A 618 5.61 -10.80 3.64
C LEU A 618 5.07 -11.61 4.82
N LEU A 619 5.91 -11.90 5.83
CA LEU A 619 5.50 -12.58 7.07
C LEU A 619 5.13 -11.60 8.20
N LEU A 620 5.14 -10.29 7.99
CA LEU A 620 4.65 -9.30 8.96
C LEU A 620 3.22 -9.56 9.43
N GLY A 621 2.43 -10.20 8.58
CA GLY A 621 1.06 -10.60 8.80
C GLY A 621 0.51 -11.27 7.54
N LYS A 622 -0.79 -11.20 7.33
CA LYS A 622 -1.42 -11.69 6.09
C LYS A 622 -1.17 -10.69 4.94
N CYS A 623 0.08 -10.60 4.50
CA CYS A 623 0.54 -9.67 3.49
C CYS A 623 0.37 -10.19 2.06
N SER A 624 0.37 -9.27 1.10
CA SER A 624 0.41 -9.56 -0.33
C SER A 624 1.70 -9.01 -0.94
N HIS A 625 2.31 -9.75 -1.86
CA HIS A 625 3.52 -9.37 -2.57
C HIS A 625 3.39 -8.05 -3.34
N ARG A 626 2.17 -7.67 -3.72
CA ARG A 626 1.86 -6.39 -4.39
C ARG A 626 2.31 -5.17 -3.59
N TYR A 627 2.35 -5.30 -2.26
CA TYR A 627 2.70 -4.22 -1.36
C TYR A 627 4.11 -4.38 -0.76
N LEU A 628 4.95 -5.29 -1.29
CA LEU A 628 6.26 -5.58 -0.70
C LEU A 628 7.16 -4.34 -0.61
N ASP A 629 7.17 -3.49 -1.65
CA ASP A 629 7.93 -2.23 -1.63
C ASP A 629 7.46 -1.27 -0.53
N LEU A 630 6.15 -1.17 -0.34
CA LEU A 630 5.57 -0.39 0.75
C LEU A 630 5.88 -1.00 2.12
N LEU A 631 5.79 -2.34 2.25
CA LEU A 631 6.13 -3.02 3.49
C LEU A 631 7.61 -2.79 3.88
N ASP A 632 8.51 -2.85 2.91
CA ASP A 632 9.94 -2.57 3.10
C ASP A 632 10.16 -1.11 3.55
N GLU A 633 9.45 -0.15 2.93
CA GLU A 633 9.48 1.26 3.34
C GLU A 633 8.97 1.44 4.77
N LEU A 634 7.82 0.85 5.12
CA LEU A 634 7.22 0.99 6.45
C LEU A 634 8.09 0.37 7.56
N VAL A 635 8.76 -0.76 7.26
CA VAL A 635 9.74 -1.36 8.19
C VAL A 635 10.97 -0.45 8.33
N ALA A 636 11.48 0.10 7.22
CA ALA A 636 12.63 1.01 7.24
C ALA A 636 12.32 2.31 7.99
N ARG A 637 11.10 2.84 7.88
CA ARG A 637 10.60 4.01 8.64
C ARG A 637 10.36 3.71 10.12
N GLY A 638 10.36 2.43 10.54
CA GLY A 638 10.01 2.04 11.90
C GLY A 638 8.50 2.02 12.20
N TRP A 639 7.63 2.20 11.20
CA TRP A 639 6.18 2.05 11.35
C TRP A 639 5.77 0.61 11.62
N LEU A 640 6.55 -0.36 11.10
CA LEU A 640 6.34 -1.78 11.33
C LEU A 640 7.59 -2.40 11.94
N ALA A 641 7.39 -3.29 12.89
CA ALA A 641 8.46 -4.11 13.44
C ALA A 641 8.83 -5.22 12.45
N LYS A 642 10.11 -5.54 12.30
CA LYS A 642 10.55 -6.71 11.52
C LYS A 642 9.86 -7.99 11.98
N PRO A 643 9.64 -8.97 11.07
CA PRO A 643 9.03 -10.24 11.45
C PRO A 643 9.85 -10.92 12.57
N HIS A 644 9.19 -11.30 13.66
CA HIS A 644 9.83 -12.04 14.74
C HIS A 644 10.07 -13.51 14.35
N TYR A 645 9.17 -14.04 13.51
CA TYR A 645 9.27 -15.36 12.91
C TYR A 645 9.47 -15.17 11.41
N PRO A 646 10.73 -15.11 10.90
CA PRO A 646 11.04 -14.97 9.48
C PRO A 646 10.83 -16.30 8.75
N LEU A 647 10.90 -16.28 7.42
CA LEU A 647 10.93 -17.50 6.61
C LEU A 647 12.20 -18.30 6.93
N MET A 648 12.06 -19.58 7.24
CA MET A 648 13.23 -20.39 7.60
C MET A 648 14.16 -20.62 6.41
N ASP A 649 15.44 -20.29 6.58
CA ASP A 649 16.50 -20.40 5.55
C ASP A 649 17.13 -21.81 5.45
N LYS A 650 16.36 -22.87 5.65
CA LYS A 650 16.88 -24.21 5.36
C LYS A 650 16.71 -24.48 3.86
N HIS A 651 17.79 -24.45 3.12
CA HIS A 651 17.87 -25.06 1.81
C HIS A 651 18.34 -26.50 2.01
N ALA A 652 17.40 -27.43 2.11
CA ALA A 652 17.73 -28.84 1.91
C ALA A 652 18.07 -29.04 0.41
N GLU A 653 19.02 -29.93 0.12
CA GLU A 653 19.31 -30.32 -1.27
C GLU A 653 18.02 -30.93 -1.86
N SER A 654 17.44 -30.21 -2.81
CA SER A 654 16.31 -30.71 -3.58
C SER A 654 16.82 -31.64 -4.67
N GLU A 655 16.07 -32.70 -4.99
CA GLU A 655 16.39 -33.57 -6.11
C GLU A 655 16.55 -32.75 -7.42
N PRO A 656 17.62 -32.97 -8.23
CA PRO A 656 17.87 -32.20 -9.44
C PRO A 656 16.69 -32.22 -10.43
N HIS A 657 15.98 -33.36 -10.51
CA HIS A 657 14.79 -33.50 -11.36
C HIS A 657 13.65 -32.60 -10.89
N LEU A 658 13.41 -32.55 -9.58
CA LEU A 658 12.36 -31.70 -9.01
C LEU A 658 12.64 -30.20 -9.21
N THR A 659 13.92 -29.82 -9.01
CA THR A 659 14.37 -28.45 -9.26
C THR A 659 14.17 -28.07 -10.72
N TYR A 660 14.55 -28.93 -11.66
CA TYR A 660 14.32 -28.69 -13.10
C TYR A 660 12.83 -28.50 -13.43
N LEU A 661 11.95 -29.34 -12.88
CA LEU A 661 10.52 -29.22 -13.10
C LEU A 661 9.98 -27.86 -12.61
N ILE A 662 10.40 -27.46 -11.39
CA ILE A 662 9.95 -26.19 -10.78
C ILE A 662 10.47 -24.99 -11.57
N ASP A 663 11.76 -24.99 -11.95
CA ASP A 663 12.40 -23.88 -12.67
C ASP A 663 11.89 -23.75 -14.11
N SER A 664 11.25 -24.81 -14.67
CA SER A 664 10.61 -24.79 -15.98
C SER A 664 9.20 -24.18 -15.98
N LEU A 665 8.61 -23.88 -14.80
CA LEU A 665 7.28 -23.31 -14.69
C LEU A 665 7.29 -21.80 -15.04
N LYS A 666 6.24 -21.34 -15.72
CA LYS A 666 6.13 -19.96 -16.21
C LYS A 666 5.13 -19.17 -15.36
N ILE A 667 5.42 -17.85 -15.18
CA ILE A 667 4.43 -16.88 -14.64
C ILE A 667 3.47 -16.46 -15.74
#